data_15f2611e05f7f9d3b186f5f33aa789cb
#
_entry.id   15f2611e05f7f9d3b186f5f33aa789cb
#
_cell.length_a   1.000
_cell.length_b   1.000
_cell.length_c   1.000
_cell.angle_alpha   90.00
_cell.angle_beta   90.00
_cell.angle_gamma   90.00
#
_symmetry.space_group_name_H-M   'P 1'
#
loop_
_entity.id
_entity.type
_entity.pdbx_description
1 polymer ?
#
loop_
_entity_poly.entity_id
_entity_poly.type
_entity_poly.pdbx_seq_one_letter_code
_entity_poly.pdbx_strand_id
1 'polypeptide(L)'
;MDSTSSKKRDSDVTTQEEISEQNKGNKAVQDSSKQETPIKPPEEPEPGELNKERGDGNSSVSLSGAARKEKLPRVFQATPRPCFLLHVKVLRGHNVTLGKLHDFVDTPDPYVKLSIPTSPFGFRKTKAKSNTADPVWNEVFSFYLDRTLKNVLEITLLDSDVLLDDLVGTKTFDLSILELGKTHAKTFVFYKETSVDVEMILQTCAEPSEMRYSTELCEKERTFIEKRKKSVFNAMREFLGEHRGPQTVEEVPNVAVLGSGGGFRAMVSLSGVFCALKDMGVMDCTMYAAGLSGSAWYLSSLYSHPDWPNIHPREVRKQLRKNVNDNWLWMMLKPSWTYRRLRIIMDKKRRGQPVSFTDFFGYLVGETIMKDRKEQPILSEQQPKVQDAEVPFPLYSCVHVKKDVSAQEYCEWMEFSPHEIGMPKYGTFMQTEHFGSKFFCGKLVKHYKEPPLFYLQGIWGSAFTILLQRVLQNGKLPDDTTKDNRNKGDLRDELEEIMLKEKDEEDGLSEDDEEQSDEETHANDISTSTDETEEEDEEENTFLQRLCNTLVDNIKLLKTRAGRAGLIYNFLRGLSVPCFSEEIEDVADTADQLALSAKHIYLVDSGLVFNSPFPPLLRLERNVDIFLSFDFSMREKDLEFPFQELLLAEKWARENNFKFPPIDAEMQYEKFGMKEFYVFRDPNDPSCPVVVHFVLVNNKFKEEIKPAVPRSTEEDKDYANFSLFEDPDNCYSTFNFHYPSEQFNKLADLNEFNTLLAEKTIRDVITDCIQSRRGSNLR
;
A
#
# COMPACT_ATOMS: atom_id res chain seq x y z
N MET A 1 -19.54 52.53 38.37
CA MET A 1 -20.90 52.36 38.95
C MET A 1 -21.05 50.87 39.03
N ASP A 2 -20.58 50.29 40.10
CA ASP A 2 -21.31 49.96 41.32
C ASP A 2 -22.38 48.90 41.01
N SER A 3 -22.51 47.80 41.64
CA SER A 3 -21.95 47.30 42.90
C SER A 3 -22.57 45.94 43.20
N THR A 4 -21.80 45.03 43.76
CA THR A 4 -22.07 44.29 45.01
C THR A 4 -23.23 43.29 45.02
N SER A 5 -23.23 42.16 45.61
CA SER A 5 -22.50 41.50 46.71
C SER A 5 -23.26 40.20 47.05
N SER A 6 -22.60 39.10 47.22
CA SER A 6 -22.19 38.45 48.46
C SER A 6 -23.20 37.58 49.21
N LYS A 7 -22.61 36.50 49.71
CA LYS A 7 -22.81 35.68 50.94
C LYS A 7 -23.53 34.34 50.74
N LYS A 8 -22.80 33.21 50.92
CA LYS A 8 -22.31 32.55 52.18
C LYS A 8 -23.43 31.96 53.03
N ARG A 9 -23.38 30.65 53.22
CA ARG A 9 -22.94 29.88 54.41
C ARG A 9 -23.46 28.46 54.35
N ASP A 10 -22.61 27.50 54.47
CA ASP A 10 -22.19 26.66 55.64
C ASP A 10 -23.34 25.80 56.18
N SER A 11 -23.22 24.55 56.39
CA SER A 11 -22.37 23.78 57.32
C SER A 11 -22.72 22.30 57.22
N ASP A 12 -21.70 21.42 57.18
CA ASP A 12 -21.33 20.43 58.21
C ASP A 12 -22.38 19.36 58.56
N VAL A 13 -22.04 18.11 58.67
CA VAL A 13 -21.25 17.35 59.58
C VAL A 13 -21.52 15.85 59.43
N THR A 14 -20.46 15.05 59.26
CA THR A 14 -20.11 13.73 59.86
C THR A 14 -21.17 12.68 60.15
N THR A 15 -20.95 11.41 60.00
CA THR A 15 -20.11 10.40 60.64
C THR A 15 -20.42 9.03 60.05
N GLN A 16 -19.46 8.27 59.71
CA GLN A 16 -18.80 7.08 60.30
C GLN A 16 -19.70 5.87 60.69
N GLU A 17 -19.05 4.78 60.40
CA GLU A 17 -19.03 3.41 61.02
C GLU A 17 -19.86 2.34 60.31
N GLU A 18 -19.23 1.34 59.84
CA GLU A 18 -18.41 0.17 60.26
C GLU A 18 -19.23 -1.13 60.35
N ILE A 19 -18.62 -2.22 59.86
CA ILE A 19 -18.61 -3.62 60.35
C ILE A 19 -19.91 -4.44 60.11
N SER A 20 -19.89 -5.63 59.58
CA SER A 20 -19.19 -6.90 59.78
C SER A 20 -19.88 -8.01 58.92
N GLU A 21 -19.11 -8.87 58.34
CA GLU A 21 -18.90 -10.31 58.58
C GLU A 21 -20.07 -11.29 58.59
N GLN A 22 -19.78 -12.38 57.96
CA GLN A 22 -20.15 -13.79 58.21
C GLN A 22 -21.36 -14.34 57.44
N ASN A 23 -21.33 -15.46 56.87
CA ASN A 23 -20.56 -16.71 56.84
C ASN A 23 -21.47 -17.85 56.36
N LYS A 24 -20.88 -18.82 55.69
CA LYS A 24 -21.29 -20.25 55.64
C LYS A 24 -22.31 -20.79 54.66
N GLY A 25 -21.85 -21.78 53.95
CA GLY A 25 -22.67 -22.88 53.44
C GLY A 25 -21.99 -23.83 52.48
N ASN A 26 -21.17 -24.73 53.02
CA ASN A 26 -20.61 -25.94 52.39
C ASN A 26 -21.64 -26.80 51.65
N LYS A 27 -21.25 -27.41 50.52
CA LYS A 27 -21.28 -28.89 50.40
C LYS A 27 -20.35 -29.38 49.28
N ALA A 28 -19.50 -30.31 49.72
CA ALA A 28 -18.59 -31.15 48.98
C ALA A 28 -19.33 -32.21 48.15
N VAL A 29 -18.65 -32.81 47.20
CA VAL A 29 -18.39 -34.24 46.97
C VAL A 29 -17.77 -34.47 45.59
N GLN A 30 -16.64 -35.01 45.52
CA GLN A 30 -15.84 -36.17 45.16
C GLN A 30 -14.98 -35.95 43.91
N ASP A 31 -13.73 -35.92 44.10
CA ASP A 31 -12.60 -36.83 43.99
C ASP A 31 -12.65 -37.84 42.83
N SER A 32 -11.77 -37.68 41.86
CA SER A 32 -11.09 -38.76 41.18
C SER A 32 -9.73 -38.35 40.66
N SER A 33 -8.72 -38.74 41.36
CA SER A 33 -7.30 -38.74 41.07
C SER A 33 -6.96 -39.36 39.70
N LYS A 34 -6.14 -38.66 38.88
CA LYS A 34 -5.17 -39.31 37.99
C LYS A 34 -3.83 -38.60 38.07
N GLN A 35 -2.85 -39.44 38.34
CA GLN A 35 -1.45 -39.16 38.57
C GLN A 35 -0.77 -38.50 37.37
N GLU A 36 -0.04 -37.45 37.66
CA GLU A 36 1.00 -36.89 36.79
C GLU A 36 2.28 -37.72 36.90
N THR A 37 2.79 -38.20 35.77
CA THR A 37 4.16 -38.70 35.63
C THR A 37 5.05 -37.63 35.03
N PRO A 38 6.25 -37.39 35.56
CA PRO A 38 7.13 -36.31 35.10
C PRO A 38 7.85 -36.71 33.81
N ILE A 39 7.87 -35.77 32.85
CA ILE A 39 8.61 -35.89 31.60
C ILE A 39 10.07 -35.52 31.85
N LYS A 40 10.98 -36.47 31.53
CA LYS A 40 12.43 -36.31 31.52
C LYS A 40 12.87 -35.43 30.35
N PRO A 41 13.92 -34.61 30.48
CA PRO A 41 14.53 -33.87 29.36
C PRO A 41 15.35 -34.81 28.45
N PRO A 42 15.53 -34.51 27.16
CA PRO A 42 16.29 -35.34 26.24
C PRO A 42 17.81 -35.23 26.48
N GLU A 43 18.45 -36.43 26.40
CA GLU A 43 19.88 -36.65 26.59
C GLU A 43 20.70 -36.17 25.36
N GLU A 44 21.86 -35.56 25.63
CA GLU A 44 22.91 -35.28 24.63
C GLU A 44 23.54 -36.60 24.13
N PRO A 45 23.96 -36.72 22.85
CA PRO A 45 24.70 -37.87 22.34
C PRO A 45 26.20 -37.78 22.66
N GLU A 46 26.72 -38.85 23.29
CA GLU A 46 28.15 -39.04 23.55
C GLU A 46 28.98 -39.32 22.26
N PRO A 47 30.30 -39.03 22.28
CA PRO A 47 31.19 -39.18 21.13
C PRO A 47 31.70 -40.60 20.96
N GLY A 48 31.43 -41.20 19.81
CA GLY A 48 31.95 -42.53 19.41
C GLY A 48 33.35 -42.48 18.83
N GLU A 49 34.07 -43.54 19.17
CA GLU A 49 35.53 -43.79 19.04
C GLU A 49 36.09 -43.80 17.59
N LEU A 50 37.36 -43.38 17.53
CA LEU A 50 38.25 -43.53 16.38
C LEU A 50 38.55 -45.03 16.10
N ASN A 51 38.49 -45.42 14.83
CA ASN A 51 39.25 -46.54 14.32
C ASN A 51 40.23 -46.06 13.21
N LYS A 52 41.50 -46.32 13.46
CA LYS A 52 42.61 -46.12 12.55
C LYS A 52 42.64 -47.24 11.52
N GLU A 53 42.71 -46.93 10.25
CA GLU A 53 43.43 -47.72 9.28
C GLU A 53 44.31 -46.85 8.36
N ARG A 54 45.59 -47.26 8.28
CA ARG A 54 46.63 -46.68 7.43
C ARG A 54 46.48 -47.23 6.01
N GLY A 55 46.57 -46.33 5.03
CA GLY A 55 46.80 -46.69 3.63
C GLY A 55 47.43 -45.55 2.89
N ASP A 56 48.69 -45.71 2.55
CA ASP A 56 49.48 -44.79 1.71
C ASP A 56 48.92 -44.71 0.30
N GLY A 57 48.82 -43.50 -0.25
CA GLY A 57 48.47 -43.32 -1.65
C GLY A 57 48.53 -41.85 -2.07
N ASN A 58 49.69 -41.48 -2.57
CA ASN A 58 50.01 -40.22 -3.20
C ASN A 58 49.08 -39.97 -4.43
N SER A 59 48.26 -38.93 -4.43
CA SER A 59 47.69 -38.40 -5.66
C SER A 59 47.31 -36.93 -5.50
N SER A 60 47.85 -36.15 -6.39
CA SER A 60 47.68 -34.76 -6.73
C SER A 60 46.30 -34.17 -6.41
N VAL A 61 46.30 -33.12 -5.57
CA VAL A 61 45.19 -32.23 -5.34
C VAL A 61 44.94 -31.41 -6.59
N SER A 62 43.96 -31.77 -7.38
CA SER A 62 43.38 -30.88 -8.38
C SER A 62 42.41 -29.93 -7.67
N LEU A 63 42.79 -28.69 -7.50
CA LEU A 63 41.90 -27.58 -7.16
C LEU A 63 40.88 -27.36 -8.31
N SER A 64 39.81 -28.12 -8.34
CA SER A 64 38.65 -27.74 -9.12
C SER A 64 37.82 -26.72 -8.30
N GLY A 65 38.15 -25.45 -8.45
CA GLY A 65 37.28 -24.38 -8.08
C GLY A 65 36.01 -24.45 -8.94
N ALA A 66 35.03 -25.19 -8.49
CA ALA A 66 33.67 -25.07 -9.03
C ALA A 66 33.22 -23.64 -8.73
N ALA A 67 33.24 -22.77 -9.73
CA ALA A 67 32.64 -21.46 -9.66
C ALA A 67 31.16 -21.69 -9.21
N ARG A 68 30.85 -21.24 -8.03
CA ARG A 68 29.47 -21.24 -7.50
C ARG A 68 28.64 -20.43 -8.48
N LYS A 69 27.80 -21.07 -9.30
CA LYS A 69 26.91 -20.35 -10.20
C LYS A 69 26.09 -19.37 -9.34
N GLU A 70 26.29 -18.08 -9.55
CA GLU A 70 25.49 -17.05 -8.92
C GLU A 70 24.02 -17.32 -9.28
N LYS A 71 23.19 -17.47 -8.26
CA LYS A 71 21.75 -17.60 -8.48
C LYS A 71 21.21 -16.22 -8.88
N LEU A 72 20.53 -16.15 -10.00
CA LEU A 72 19.84 -14.94 -10.44
C LEU A 72 18.64 -14.64 -9.53
N PRO A 73 18.24 -13.35 -9.42
CA PRO A 73 17.04 -12.97 -8.72
C PRO A 73 15.80 -13.76 -9.16
N ARG A 74 14.92 -14.04 -8.21
CA ARG A 74 13.64 -14.71 -8.49
C ARG A 74 12.67 -13.73 -9.12
N VAL A 75 12.71 -13.63 -10.44
CA VAL A 75 11.83 -12.80 -11.24
C VAL A 75 11.06 -13.67 -12.21
N PHE A 76 9.77 -13.45 -12.33
CA PHE A 76 8.86 -14.15 -13.23
C PHE A 76 8.38 -13.15 -14.28
N GLN A 77 8.08 -13.61 -15.47
CA GLN A 77 7.47 -12.75 -16.48
C GLN A 77 6.04 -13.21 -16.75
N ALA A 78 5.08 -12.46 -16.25
CA ALA A 78 3.68 -12.71 -16.54
C ALA A 78 3.38 -12.43 -18.03
N THR A 79 2.42 -13.17 -18.60
CA THR A 79 1.95 -13.01 -19.98
C THR A 79 0.44 -12.95 -20.02
N PRO A 80 -0.17 -12.13 -20.89
CA PRO A 80 -1.62 -12.09 -21.02
C PRO A 80 -2.16 -13.38 -21.67
N ARG A 81 -3.26 -13.90 -21.13
CA ARG A 81 -4.01 -14.97 -21.78
C ARG A 81 -4.75 -14.44 -23.01
N PRO A 82 -5.06 -15.30 -24.00
CA PRO A 82 -5.83 -14.89 -25.15
C PRO A 82 -7.21 -14.36 -24.77
N CYS A 83 -7.49 -13.11 -25.15
CA CYS A 83 -8.75 -12.44 -24.88
C CYS A 83 -9.69 -12.56 -26.09
N PHE A 84 -10.95 -12.86 -25.83
CA PHE A 84 -12.01 -12.93 -26.83
C PHE A 84 -13.15 -11.96 -26.48
N LEU A 85 -13.88 -11.51 -27.49
CA LEU A 85 -15.03 -10.65 -27.36
C LEU A 85 -16.27 -11.39 -27.82
N LEU A 86 -17.21 -11.61 -26.91
CA LEU A 86 -18.51 -12.20 -27.20
C LEU A 86 -19.54 -11.09 -27.36
N HIS A 87 -20.20 -11.02 -28.50
CA HIS A 87 -21.37 -10.19 -28.72
C HIS A 87 -22.63 -11.05 -28.58
N VAL A 88 -23.49 -10.65 -27.65
CA VAL A 88 -24.81 -11.29 -27.41
C VAL A 88 -25.89 -10.30 -27.83
N LYS A 89 -26.65 -10.61 -28.85
CA LYS A 89 -27.79 -9.82 -29.31
C LYS A 89 -29.08 -10.47 -28.86
N VAL A 90 -29.79 -9.83 -27.97
CA VAL A 90 -31.13 -10.24 -27.54
C VAL A 90 -32.12 -9.67 -28.53
N LEU A 91 -32.78 -10.54 -29.30
CA LEU A 91 -33.65 -10.15 -30.40
C LEU A 91 -35.06 -9.81 -29.91
N ARG A 92 -35.80 -10.83 -29.44
CA ARG A 92 -37.20 -10.71 -29.03
C ARG A 92 -37.60 -11.86 -28.10
N GLY A 93 -38.65 -11.62 -27.35
CA GLY A 93 -39.38 -12.64 -26.60
C GLY A 93 -40.64 -13.08 -27.33
N HIS A 94 -41.11 -14.26 -26.97
CA HIS A 94 -42.35 -14.82 -27.48
C HIS A 94 -43.19 -15.35 -26.32
N ASN A 95 -44.46 -14.97 -26.29
CA ASN A 95 -45.47 -15.42 -25.34
C ASN A 95 -44.96 -15.38 -23.88
N VAL A 96 -44.39 -14.24 -23.48
CA VAL A 96 -43.93 -14.02 -22.10
C VAL A 96 -45.11 -13.99 -21.17
N THR A 97 -45.12 -14.88 -20.17
CA THR A 97 -46.24 -15.06 -19.24
C THR A 97 -45.74 -15.50 -17.88
N LEU A 98 -46.31 -14.92 -16.83
CA LEU A 98 -46.15 -15.32 -15.41
C LEU A 98 -47.19 -16.39 -15.00
N GLY A 99 -48.15 -16.68 -15.90
CA GLY A 99 -49.20 -17.66 -15.72
C GLY A 99 -50.60 -17.06 -15.75
N LYS A 100 -51.63 -17.88 -16.08
CA LYS A 100 -52.99 -17.43 -16.43
C LYS A 100 -53.70 -16.55 -15.40
N LEU A 101 -53.32 -16.60 -14.13
CA LEU A 101 -53.90 -15.77 -13.09
C LEU A 101 -53.29 -14.37 -13.04
N HIS A 102 -51.96 -14.26 -13.26
CA HIS A 102 -51.25 -12.98 -13.34
C HIS A 102 -51.57 -12.24 -14.64
N ASP A 103 -51.49 -12.92 -15.80
CA ASP A 103 -51.72 -12.35 -17.13
C ASP A 103 -53.17 -11.80 -17.29
N PHE A 104 -54.10 -12.20 -16.40
CA PHE A 104 -55.48 -11.70 -16.44
C PHE A 104 -55.60 -10.33 -15.73
N VAL A 105 -54.63 -10.00 -14.85
CA VAL A 105 -54.68 -8.78 -14.04
C VAL A 105 -53.73 -7.71 -14.62
N ASP A 106 -52.56 -8.14 -15.15
CA ASP A 106 -51.55 -7.24 -15.72
C ASP A 106 -50.83 -7.88 -16.89
N THR A 107 -50.45 -7.06 -17.89
CA THR A 107 -49.66 -7.52 -19.03
C THR A 107 -48.18 -7.27 -18.68
N PRO A 108 -47.26 -8.26 -18.84
CA PRO A 108 -45.90 -8.14 -18.36
C PRO A 108 -45.09 -7.02 -19.04
N ASP A 109 -44.14 -6.47 -18.27
CA ASP A 109 -43.10 -5.52 -18.69
C ASP A 109 -41.73 -6.24 -18.82
N PRO A 110 -41.54 -7.16 -19.75
CA PRO A 110 -40.44 -8.10 -19.74
C PRO A 110 -39.09 -7.47 -20.11
N TYR A 111 -38.04 -7.94 -19.39
CA TYR A 111 -36.64 -7.68 -19.72
C TYR A 111 -35.79 -8.94 -19.52
N VAL A 112 -34.61 -8.95 -20.16
CA VAL A 112 -33.66 -10.06 -20.12
C VAL A 112 -32.40 -9.62 -19.39
N LYS A 113 -32.01 -10.38 -18.36
CA LYS A 113 -30.76 -10.29 -17.64
C LYS A 113 -29.76 -11.31 -18.21
N LEU A 114 -28.55 -10.89 -18.53
CA LEU A 114 -27.45 -11.73 -19.02
C LEU A 114 -26.34 -11.71 -17.97
N SER A 115 -25.87 -12.89 -17.55
CA SER A 115 -24.76 -13.03 -16.60
C SER A 115 -23.68 -13.97 -17.13
N ILE A 116 -22.39 -13.51 -17.07
CA ILE A 116 -21.19 -14.31 -17.32
C ILE A 116 -20.20 -13.97 -16.22
N PRO A 117 -20.20 -14.67 -15.08
CA PRO A 117 -19.38 -14.29 -13.90
C PRO A 117 -17.87 -14.23 -14.16
N THR A 118 -17.37 -14.98 -15.13
CA THR A 118 -15.95 -14.97 -15.54
C THR A 118 -15.53 -13.72 -16.31
N SER A 119 -16.49 -12.96 -16.87
CA SER A 119 -16.23 -11.71 -17.60
C SER A 119 -15.97 -10.53 -16.62
N PRO A 120 -15.14 -9.55 -16.99
CA PRO A 120 -14.94 -8.34 -16.16
C PRO A 120 -16.20 -7.46 -16.06
N PHE A 121 -17.12 -7.60 -17.00
CA PHE A 121 -18.47 -7.02 -16.99
C PHE A 121 -19.48 -8.14 -17.05
N GLY A 122 -19.52 -8.95 -16.01
CA GLY A 122 -20.28 -10.19 -15.96
C GLY A 122 -21.79 -10.03 -16.11
N PHE A 123 -22.31 -8.83 -15.97
CA PHE A 123 -23.75 -8.56 -15.91
C PHE A 123 -24.21 -7.52 -16.94
N ARG A 124 -25.36 -7.78 -17.61
CA ARG A 124 -26.03 -6.87 -18.56
C ARG A 124 -27.52 -7.12 -18.51
N LYS A 125 -28.34 -6.09 -18.78
CA LYS A 125 -29.78 -6.26 -18.96
C LYS A 125 -30.31 -5.45 -20.15
N THR A 126 -31.39 -5.91 -20.76
CA THR A 126 -32.15 -5.15 -21.74
C THR A 126 -33.02 -4.12 -21.05
N LYS A 127 -33.51 -3.16 -21.80
CA LYS A 127 -34.58 -2.29 -21.31
C LYS A 127 -35.88 -3.09 -21.19
N ALA A 128 -36.65 -2.85 -20.13
CA ALA A 128 -38.00 -3.40 -20.02
C ALA A 128 -38.89 -2.87 -21.15
N LYS A 129 -39.79 -3.71 -21.63
CA LYS A 129 -40.76 -3.38 -22.66
C LYS A 129 -42.15 -3.45 -22.09
N SER A 130 -42.76 -2.28 -21.89
CA SER A 130 -44.01 -2.18 -21.16
C SER A 130 -45.18 -2.79 -21.87
N ASN A 131 -46.01 -3.50 -21.10
CA ASN A 131 -47.32 -4.07 -21.52
C ASN A 131 -47.28 -4.93 -22.79
N THR A 132 -46.33 -5.91 -22.85
CA THR A 132 -46.24 -6.79 -24.03
C THR A 132 -45.78 -8.20 -23.69
N ALA A 133 -46.50 -9.20 -24.21
CA ALA A 133 -46.08 -10.59 -24.17
C ALA A 133 -45.07 -10.97 -25.28
N ASP A 134 -44.92 -10.13 -26.32
CA ASP A 134 -44.00 -10.35 -27.45
C ASP A 134 -43.01 -9.17 -27.59
N PRO A 135 -42.12 -8.94 -26.63
CA PRO A 135 -41.18 -7.83 -26.64
C PRO A 135 -40.15 -7.94 -27.75
N VAL A 136 -39.76 -6.80 -28.33
CA VAL A 136 -38.65 -6.70 -29.29
C VAL A 136 -37.59 -5.78 -28.69
N TRP A 137 -36.43 -6.35 -28.33
CA TRP A 137 -35.32 -5.59 -27.79
C TRP A 137 -34.31 -5.17 -28.87
N ASN A 138 -33.81 -6.11 -29.67
CA ASN A 138 -32.71 -5.89 -30.64
C ASN A 138 -31.47 -5.21 -29.99
N GLU A 139 -31.17 -5.51 -28.72
CA GLU A 139 -30.08 -4.95 -27.99
C GLU A 139 -28.84 -5.84 -28.04
N VAL A 140 -27.64 -5.26 -28.19
CA VAL A 140 -26.36 -5.95 -28.27
C VAL A 140 -25.51 -5.66 -27.07
N PHE A 141 -25.02 -6.72 -26.44
CA PHE A 141 -24.12 -6.65 -25.28
C PHE A 141 -22.81 -7.33 -25.59
N SER A 142 -21.69 -6.76 -25.09
CA SER A 142 -20.36 -7.31 -25.32
C SER A 142 -19.73 -7.75 -24.01
N PHE A 143 -19.11 -8.95 -24.04
CA PHE A 143 -18.43 -9.56 -22.90
C PHE A 143 -17.02 -9.96 -23.31
N TYR A 144 -16.01 -9.56 -22.51
CA TYR A 144 -14.65 -10.06 -22.65
C TYR A 144 -14.54 -11.46 -22.01
N LEU A 145 -13.90 -12.39 -22.69
CA LEU A 145 -13.78 -13.79 -22.26
C LEU A 145 -12.33 -14.27 -22.29
N ASP A 146 -11.94 -14.97 -21.22
CA ASP A 146 -10.77 -15.83 -21.19
C ASP A 146 -11.23 -17.28 -21.45
N ARG A 147 -10.90 -17.84 -22.62
CA ARG A 147 -11.32 -19.21 -22.98
C ARG A 147 -10.59 -20.31 -22.22
N THR A 148 -9.59 -20.00 -21.43
CA THR A 148 -8.98 -20.98 -20.50
C THR A 148 -9.89 -21.28 -19.30
N LEU A 149 -10.88 -20.41 -19.07
CA LEU A 149 -11.90 -20.57 -18.04
C LEU A 149 -13.17 -21.24 -18.63
N LYS A 150 -13.95 -21.89 -17.78
CA LYS A 150 -15.27 -22.38 -18.12
C LYS A 150 -16.26 -21.21 -18.12
N ASN A 151 -16.57 -20.70 -19.32
CA ASN A 151 -17.50 -19.59 -19.49
C ASN A 151 -18.92 -20.10 -19.71
N VAL A 152 -19.87 -19.66 -18.91
CA VAL A 152 -21.29 -20.01 -19.01
C VAL A 152 -22.08 -18.71 -19.08
N LEU A 153 -22.93 -18.58 -20.08
CA LEU A 153 -23.93 -17.51 -20.16
C LEU A 153 -25.18 -17.98 -19.43
N GLU A 154 -25.55 -17.22 -18.42
CA GLU A 154 -26.84 -17.32 -17.76
C GLU A 154 -27.76 -16.25 -18.31
N ILE A 155 -28.98 -16.67 -18.69
CA ILE A 155 -30.04 -15.82 -19.23
C ILE A 155 -31.23 -15.91 -18.32
N THR A 156 -31.64 -14.80 -17.72
CA THR A 156 -32.80 -14.70 -16.85
C THR A 156 -33.83 -13.77 -17.48
N LEU A 157 -35.06 -14.26 -17.62
CA LEU A 157 -36.20 -13.46 -18.06
C LEU A 157 -37.00 -13.02 -16.83
N LEU A 158 -37.24 -11.72 -16.72
CA LEU A 158 -37.95 -11.10 -15.63
C LEU A 158 -39.08 -10.20 -16.16
N ASP A 159 -40.06 -9.97 -15.31
CA ASP A 159 -41.08 -8.95 -15.44
C ASP A 159 -40.76 -7.79 -14.50
N SER A 160 -40.80 -6.58 -14.99
CA SER A 160 -40.39 -5.39 -14.22
C SER A 160 -41.59 -4.78 -13.49
N ASP A 161 -41.57 -4.91 -12.18
CA ASP A 161 -42.62 -4.38 -11.29
C ASP A 161 -42.12 -3.22 -10.43
N VAL A 162 -43.04 -2.40 -9.92
CA VAL A 162 -42.73 -1.20 -9.13
C VAL A 162 -42.05 -1.51 -7.80
N LEU A 163 -42.27 -2.70 -7.21
CA LEU A 163 -41.74 -3.07 -5.90
C LEU A 163 -40.66 -4.18 -5.99
N LEU A 164 -40.90 -5.24 -6.73
CA LEU A 164 -39.99 -6.37 -6.91
C LEU A 164 -40.23 -6.99 -8.27
N ASP A 165 -39.18 -7.21 -9.05
CA ASP A 165 -39.28 -7.85 -10.36
C ASP A 165 -39.63 -9.33 -10.22
N ASP A 166 -40.62 -9.79 -11.01
CA ASP A 166 -41.07 -11.18 -11.00
C ASP A 166 -40.25 -12.07 -11.94
N LEU A 167 -39.76 -13.21 -11.43
CA LEU A 167 -38.93 -14.14 -12.17
C LEU A 167 -39.76 -15.04 -13.05
N VAL A 168 -39.64 -14.92 -14.38
CA VAL A 168 -40.23 -15.85 -15.34
C VAL A 168 -39.41 -17.15 -15.44
N GLY A 169 -38.07 -17.04 -15.45
CA GLY A 169 -37.18 -18.20 -15.44
C GLY A 169 -35.74 -17.90 -15.81
N THR A 170 -34.85 -18.88 -15.55
CA THR A 170 -33.42 -18.80 -15.85
C THR A 170 -32.98 -19.97 -16.69
N LYS A 171 -32.07 -19.75 -17.65
CA LYS A 171 -31.43 -20.76 -18.51
C LYS A 171 -29.93 -20.50 -18.59
N THR A 172 -29.16 -21.56 -18.73
CA THR A 172 -27.70 -21.50 -18.91
C THR A 172 -27.30 -22.03 -20.29
N PHE A 173 -26.15 -21.51 -20.77
CA PHE A 173 -25.58 -21.93 -22.05
C PHE A 173 -24.06 -21.97 -21.96
N ASP A 174 -23.47 -23.13 -22.30
CA ASP A 174 -22.02 -23.32 -22.31
C ASP A 174 -21.41 -22.63 -23.54
N LEU A 175 -20.57 -21.62 -23.33
CA LEU A 175 -19.96 -20.84 -24.40
C LEU A 175 -18.77 -21.54 -25.08
N SER A 176 -18.33 -22.70 -24.57
CA SER A 176 -17.24 -23.49 -25.17
C SER A 176 -17.54 -24.00 -26.56
N ILE A 177 -18.84 -24.17 -26.91
CA ILE A 177 -19.30 -24.67 -28.19
C ILE A 177 -19.27 -23.62 -29.31
N LEU A 178 -19.09 -22.32 -28.97
CA LEU A 178 -19.09 -21.26 -29.97
C LEU A 178 -17.82 -21.29 -30.81
N GLU A 179 -18.04 -21.30 -32.15
CA GLU A 179 -16.96 -21.18 -33.12
C GLU A 179 -16.63 -19.72 -33.45
N LEU A 180 -15.34 -19.44 -33.56
CA LEU A 180 -14.83 -18.08 -33.80
C LEU A 180 -15.36 -17.53 -35.15
N GLY A 181 -15.89 -16.31 -35.12
CA GLY A 181 -16.41 -15.62 -36.31
C GLY A 181 -17.74 -16.13 -36.86
N LYS A 182 -18.34 -17.16 -36.24
CA LYS A 182 -19.65 -17.68 -36.68
C LYS A 182 -20.76 -17.15 -35.78
N THR A 183 -21.88 -16.77 -36.42
CA THR A 183 -23.11 -16.44 -35.71
C THR A 183 -23.80 -17.71 -35.24
N HIS A 184 -24.09 -17.77 -33.95
CA HIS A 184 -24.85 -18.84 -33.32
C HIS A 184 -26.19 -18.29 -32.85
N ALA A 185 -27.29 -18.68 -33.53
CA ALA A 185 -28.64 -18.33 -33.12
C ALA A 185 -29.19 -19.40 -32.16
N LYS A 186 -29.81 -18.98 -31.08
CA LYS A 186 -30.38 -19.85 -30.04
C LYS A 186 -31.69 -19.28 -29.53
N THR A 187 -32.73 -20.11 -29.47
CA THR A 187 -33.97 -19.82 -28.77
C THR A 187 -33.91 -20.48 -27.39
N PHE A 188 -34.05 -19.69 -26.34
CA PHE A 188 -34.14 -20.16 -24.96
C PHE A 188 -35.59 -20.30 -24.54
N VAL A 189 -36.04 -21.51 -24.25
CA VAL A 189 -37.40 -21.83 -23.82
C VAL A 189 -37.44 -21.88 -22.30
N PHE A 190 -38.18 -20.99 -21.65
CA PHE A 190 -38.28 -20.87 -20.19
C PHE A 190 -39.39 -21.71 -19.60
N TYR A 191 -40.63 -21.46 -20.05
CA TYR A 191 -41.80 -22.19 -19.57
C TYR A 191 -42.82 -22.33 -20.71
N LYS A 192 -43.32 -23.56 -20.98
CA LYS A 192 -44.26 -23.85 -22.08
C LYS A 192 -43.79 -23.23 -23.40
N GLU A 193 -44.50 -22.20 -23.84
CA GLU A 193 -44.25 -21.49 -25.12
C GLU A 193 -43.48 -20.18 -24.93
N THR A 194 -43.18 -19.77 -23.64
CA THR A 194 -42.38 -18.58 -23.37
C THR A 194 -40.94 -18.81 -23.78
N SER A 195 -40.44 -18.00 -24.69
CA SER A 195 -39.06 -18.12 -25.20
C SER A 195 -38.43 -16.76 -25.54
N VAL A 196 -37.10 -16.75 -25.65
CA VAL A 196 -36.30 -15.59 -26.06
C VAL A 196 -35.32 -16.00 -27.16
N ASP A 197 -35.29 -15.25 -28.27
CA ASP A 197 -34.36 -15.42 -29.36
C ASP A 197 -33.11 -14.58 -29.14
N VAL A 198 -31.94 -15.24 -29.25
CA VAL A 198 -30.63 -14.63 -29.04
C VAL A 198 -29.66 -15.02 -30.14
N GLU A 199 -28.88 -14.09 -30.66
CA GLU A 199 -27.74 -14.32 -31.55
C GLU A 199 -26.43 -14.05 -30.79
N MET A 200 -25.45 -14.93 -30.96
CA MET A 200 -24.12 -14.83 -30.31
C MET A 200 -23.02 -14.90 -31.37
N ILE A 201 -22.02 -14.04 -31.28
CA ILE A 201 -20.84 -14.05 -32.14
C ILE A 201 -19.61 -13.91 -31.28
N LEU A 202 -18.70 -14.88 -31.37
CA LEU A 202 -17.41 -14.83 -30.68
C LEU A 202 -16.32 -14.35 -31.64
N GLN A 203 -15.55 -13.33 -31.22
CA GLN A 203 -14.45 -12.76 -32.01
C GLN A 203 -13.15 -12.70 -31.17
N THR A 204 -11.99 -12.62 -31.84
CA THR A 204 -10.73 -12.29 -31.18
C THR A 204 -10.74 -10.83 -30.79
N CYS A 205 -10.28 -10.52 -29.57
CA CYS A 205 -10.08 -9.15 -29.15
C CYS A 205 -8.84 -8.59 -29.84
N ALA A 206 -9.03 -7.63 -30.75
CA ALA A 206 -7.95 -7.06 -31.56
C ALA A 206 -7.25 -5.87 -30.86
N GLU A 207 -7.78 -5.38 -29.74
CA GLU A 207 -7.20 -4.25 -29.01
C GLU A 207 -5.78 -4.57 -28.52
N PRO A 208 -4.84 -3.60 -28.57
CA PRO A 208 -3.49 -3.78 -28.05
C PRO A 208 -3.50 -4.01 -26.53
N SER A 209 -2.41 -4.53 -25.99
CA SER A 209 -2.20 -4.54 -24.55
C SER A 209 -1.80 -3.14 -24.11
N GLU A 210 -2.44 -2.62 -23.06
CA GLU A 210 -2.10 -1.36 -22.41
C GLU A 210 -1.18 -1.58 -21.20
N MET A 211 -0.69 -2.80 -21.04
CA MET A 211 0.29 -3.17 -20.02
C MET A 211 1.62 -3.54 -20.65
N ARG A 212 2.69 -3.24 -19.96
CA ARG A 212 4.05 -3.65 -20.29
C ARG A 212 4.40 -4.94 -19.54
N TYR A 213 4.91 -5.92 -20.27
CA TYR A 213 5.38 -7.20 -19.74
C TYR A 213 6.89 -7.31 -19.96
N SER A 214 7.66 -6.81 -19.02
CA SER A 214 9.11 -6.86 -19.04
C SER A 214 9.68 -6.58 -17.67
N THR A 215 10.76 -7.23 -17.32
CA THR A 215 11.53 -6.94 -16.11
C THR A 215 12.41 -5.71 -16.28
N GLU A 216 12.67 -5.27 -17.51
CA GLU A 216 13.43 -4.05 -17.77
C GLU A 216 12.69 -2.80 -17.30
N LEU A 217 13.45 -1.72 -17.09
CA LEU A 217 12.89 -0.41 -16.82
C LEU A 217 12.17 0.15 -18.06
N CYS A 218 11.15 0.97 -17.85
CA CYS A 218 10.49 1.65 -18.97
C CYS A 218 11.44 2.62 -19.68
N GLU A 219 11.12 2.94 -20.93
CA GLU A 219 11.96 3.83 -21.75
C GLU A 219 12.17 5.21 -21.10
N LYS A 220 11.12 5.75 -20.49
CA LYS A 220 11.19 7.05 -19.81
C LYS A 220 12.17 7.04 -18.63
N GLU A 221 12.18 5.97 -17.81
CA GLU A 221 13.12 5.83 -16.71
C GLU A 221 14.56 5.60 -17.22
N ARG A 222 14.76 4.78 -18.27
CA ARG A 222 16.07 4.61 -18.91
C ARG A 222 16.62 5.94 -19.44
N THR A 223 15.80 6.71 -20.13
CA THR A 223 16.16 8.06 -20.61
C THR A 223 16.50 8.99 -19.46
N PHE A 224 15.76 8.92 -18.35
CA PHE A 224 16.08 9.67 -17.14
C PHE A 224 17.47 9.30 -16.61
N ILE A 225 17.77 8.00 -16.46
CA ILE A 225 19.08 7.53 -15.96
C ILE A 225 20.22 8.08 -16.81
N GLU A 226 20.09 8.01 -18.13
CA GLU A 226 21.13 8.51 -19.06
C GLU A 226 21.38 10.02 -18.90
N LYS A 227 20.32 10.81 -18.75
CA LYS A 227 20.42 12.24 -18.48
C LYS A 227 20.99 12.52 -17.10
N ARG A 228 20.44 11.83 -16.06
CA ARG A 228 20.81 12.03 -14.66
C ARG A 228 22.27 11.68 -14.40
N LYS A 229 22.81 10.62 -15.01
CA LYS A 229 24.24 10.26 -14.88
C LYS A 229 25.18 11.40 -15.29
N LYS A 230 24.81 12.19 -16.31
CA LYS A 230 25.61 13.35 -16.75
C LYS A 230 25.58 14.47 -15.71
N SER A 231 24.41 14.73 -15.13
CA SER A 231 24.26 15.73 -14.06
C SER A 231 25.01 15.29 -12.79
N VAL A 232 24.85 14.02 -12.40
CA VAL A 232 25.51 13.42 -11.23
C VAL A 232 27.04 13.39 -11.43
N PHE A 233 27.54 13.14 -12.63
CA PHE A 233 28.96 13.22 -12.95
C PHE A 233 29.56 14.58 -12.59
N ASN A 234 28.91 15.67 -13.01
CA ASN A 234 29.36 17.02 -12.70
C ASN A 234 29.23 17.31 -11.18
N ALA A 235 28.10 16.94 -10.58
CA ALA A 235 27.87 17.14 -9.16
C ALA A 235 28.87 16.39 -8.28
N MET A 236 29.22 15.14 -8.61
CA MET A 236 30.23 14.39 -7.88
C MET A 236 31.63 14.97 -8.02
N ARG A 237 31.99 15.54 -9.17
CA ARG A 237 33.27 16.25 -9.35
C ARG A 237 33.32 17.53 -8.51
N GLU A 238 32.24 18.26 -8.42
CA GLU A 238 32.13 19.45 -7.55
C GLU A 238 32.20 19.04 -6.07
N PHE A 239 31.41 18.02 -5.68
CA PHE A 239 31.33 17.52 -4.31
C PHE A 239 32.64 16.93 -3.79
N LEU A 240 33.36 16.14 -4.60
CA LEU A 240 34.57 15.40 -4.19
C LEU A 240 35.88 16.12 -4.59
N GLY A 241 35.81 17.07 -5.49
CA GLY A 241 36.95 17.66 -6.17
C GLY A 241 37.42 16.79 -7.34
N GLU A 242 38.11 17.42 -8.29
CA GLU A 242 38.52 16.76 -9.57
C GLU A 242 39.34 15.48 -9.39
N HIS A 243 40.20 15.41 -8.38
CA HIS A 243 41.08 14.25 -8.16
C HIS A 243 40.38 13.04 -7.59
N ARG A 244 39.36 13.24 -6.73
CA ARG A 244 38.61 12.16 -6.10
C ARG A 244 37.34 11.81 -6.88
N GLY A 245 36.83 12.75 -7.66
CA GLY A 245 35.63 12.59 -8.46
C GLY A 245 35.83 11.67 -9.67
N PRO A 246 34.72 11.27 -10.34
CA PRO A 246 34.75 10.43 -11.52
C PRO A 246 35.42 11.17 -12.68
N GLN A 247 36.20 10.42 -13.52
CA GLN A 247 36.84 10.95 -14.73
C GLN A 247 35.98 10.70 -15.97
N THR A 248 35.15 9.66 -15.95
CA THR A 248 34.19 9.32 -17.00
C THR A 248 32.83 9.07 -16.41
N VAL A 249 31.75 9.09 -17.23
CA VAL A 249 30.36 8.86 -16.80
C VAL A 249 30.16 7.42 -16.31
N GLU A 250 30.96 6.47 -16.84
CA GLU A 250 30.92 5.05 -16.48
C GLU A 250 31.41 4.79 -15.04
N GLU A 251 32.30 5.68 -14.54
CA GLU A 251 32.78 5.60 -13.16
C GLU A 251 31.76 6.10 -12.12
N VAL A 252 30.67 6.76 -12.56
CA VAL A 252 29.63 7.31 -11.68
C VAL A 252 28.86 6.19 -10.99
N PRO A 253 28.93 6.04 -9.64
CA PRO A 253 28.08 5.11 -8.92
C PRO A 253 26.64 5.61 -8.83
N ASN A 254 25.68 4.69 -8.81
CA ASN A 254 24.27 5.00 -8.57
C ASN A 254 24.03 5.06 -7.07
N VAL A 255 23.74 6.24 -6.56
CA VAL A 255 23.39 6.49 -5.15
C VAL A 255 21.87 6.56 -5.01
N ALA A 256 21.31 5.86 -4.04
CA ALA A 256 19.91 5.93 -3.69
C ALA A 256 19.72 6.39 -2.24
N VAL A 257 18.77 7.29 -2.03
CA VAL A 257 18.29 7.70 -0.71
C VAL A 257 16.97 6.98 -0.43
N LEU A 258 16.84 6.35 0.73
CA LEU A 258 15.61 5.67 1.12
C LEU A 258 15.21 6.04 2.55
N GLY A 259 13.93 6.32 2.74
CA GLY A 259 13.33 6.65 4.02
C GLY A 259 12.31 5.59 4.45
N SER A 260 12.45 5.12 5.69
CA SER A 260 11.53 4.17 6.30
C SER A 260 10.18 4.81 6.64
N GLY A 261 9.21 3.99 7.07
CA GLY A 261 7.93 4.44 7.58
C GLY A 261 8.00 4.94 9.04
N GLY A 262 6.86 5.35 9.54
CA GLY A 262 6.68 5.87 10.90
C GLY A 262 5.74 7.08 10.96
N GLY A 263 4.82 7.21 10.03
CA GLY A 263 3.83 8.28 9.99
C GLY A 263 4.45 9.68 9.93
N PHE A 264 3.92 10.60 10.70
CA PHE A 264 4.43 11.97 10.73
C PHE A 264 5.88 12.06 11.25
N ARG A 265 6.30 11.12 12.14
CA ARG A 265 7.70 11.06 12.57
C ARG A 265 8.64 10.89 11.37
N ALA A 266 8.37 9.92 10.52
CA ALA A 266 9.18 9.68 9.32
C ALA A 266 9.10 10.84 8.32
N MET A 267 7.91 11.40 8.10
CA MET A 267 7.71 12.57 7.23
C MET A 267 8.54 13.78 7.68
N VAL A 268 8.49 14.10 8.97
CA VAL A 268 9.23 15.23 9.56
C VAL A 268 10.73 14.97 9.50
N SER A 269 11.17 13.78 9.91
CA SER A 269 12.58 13.36 9.89
C SER A 269 13.18 13.45 8.49
N LEU A 270 12.50 12.89 7.50
CA LEU A 270 12.99 12.90 6.10
C LEU A 270 13.05 14.32 5.54
N SER A 271 12.19 15.24 6.01
CA SER A 271 12.25 16.65 5.61
C SER A 271 13.56 17.32 6.09
N GLY A 272 14.06 16.95 7.27
CA GLY A 272 15.37 17.38 7.79
C GLY A 272 16.52 16.78 6.97
N VAL A 273 16.46 15.48 6.70
CA VAL A 273 17.45 14.77 5.85
C VAL A 273 17.60 15.44 4.49
N PHE A 274 16.50 15.73 3.79
CA PHE A 274 16.56 16.35 2.46
C PHE A 274 17.12 17.77 2.48
N CYS A 275 16.92 18.52 3.58
CA CYS A 275 17.60 19.81 3.77
C CYS A 275 19.13 19.63 3.83
N ALA A 276 19.60 18.70 4.64
CA ALA A 276 21.04 18.41 4.78
C ALA A 276 21.66 17.88 3.47
N LEU A 277 20.99 16.92 2.80
CA LEU A 277 21.47 16.38 1.53
C LEU A 277 21.60 17.47 0.45
N LYS A 278 20.67 18.44 0.43
CA LYS A 278 20.75 19.57 -0.50
C LYS A 278 21.88 20.53 -0.11
N ASP A 279 21.99 20.89 1.16
CA ASP A 279 23.01 21.81 1.65
C ASP A 279 24.45 21.23 1.42
N MET A 280 24.63 19.92 1.55
CA MET A 280 25.89 19.24 1.27
C MET A 280 26.19 19.04 -0.23
N GLY A 281 25.19 19.18 -1.14
CA GLY A 281 25.30 18.80 -2.54
C GLY A 281 25.16 17.29 -2.82
N VAL A 282 24.89 16.46 -1.79
CA VAL A 282 24.70 15.00 -1.95
C VAL A 282 23.43 14.68 -2.72
N MET A 283 22.37 15.50 -2.59
CA MET A 283 21.15 15.32 -3.38
C MET A 283 21.41 15.36 -4.88
N ASP A 284 22.32 16.23 -5.32
CA ASP A 284 22.67 16.37 -6.73
C ASP A 284 23.53 15.18 -7.22
N CYS A 285 24.18 14.45 -6.30
CA CYS A 285 24.90 13.18 -6.53
C CYS A 285 24.00 11.93 -6.49
N THR A 286 22.71 12.08 -6.17
CA THR A 286 21.79 10.97 -5.95
C THR A 286 20.98 10.65 -7.21
N MET A 287 20.82 9.35 -7.53
CA MET A 287 20.05 8.86 -8.68
C MET A 287 18.58 8.65 -8.33
N TYR A 288 18.29 8.04 -7.18
CA TYR A 288 16.95 7.64 -6.75
C TYR A 288 16.62 8.14 -5.36
N ALA A 289 15.35 8.43 -5.13
CA ALA A 289 14.78 8.69 -3.81
C ALA A 289 13.56 7.77 -3.60
N ALA A 290 13.61 6.88 -2.61
CA ALA A 290 12.52 5.97 -2.33
C ALA A 290 11.95 6.23 -0.93
N GLY A 291 10.63 6.11 -0.81
CA GLY A 291 9.94 6.23 0.48
C GLY A 291 8.77 5.27 0.60
N LEU A 292 8.52 4.82 1.81
CA LEU A 292 7.30 4.14 2.16
C LEU A 292 6.59 4.86 3.31
N SER A 293 5.28 4.65 3.49
CA SER A 293 4.48 5.22 4.57
C SER A 293 4.70 6.74 4.72
N GLY A 294 5.06 7.22 5.90
CA GLY A 294 5.31 8.64 6.18
C GLY A 294 6.42 9.27 5.32
N SER A 295 7.44 8.52 4.93
CA SER A 295 8.47 8.98 3.99
C SER A 295 7.91 9.17 2.58
N ALA A 296 6.97 8.32 2.14
CA ALA A 296 6.24 8.50 0.88
C ALA A 296 5.36 9.77 0.94
N TRP A 297 4.80 10.10 2.10
CA TRP A 297 4.05 11.35 2.29
C TRP A 297 4.94 12.58 2.08
N TYR A 298 6.16 12.57 2.63
CA TYR A 298 7.10 13.66 2.41
C TYR A 298 7.52 13.78 0.94
N LEU A 299 7.99 12.69 0.34
CA LEU A 299 8.47 12.70 -1.04
C LEU A 299 7.36 13.12 -2.02
N SER A 300 6.15 12.57 -1.87
CA SER A 300 5.03 12.92 -2.72
C SER A 300 4.62 14.39 -2.58
N SER A 301 4.73 14.97 -1.38
CA SER A 301 4.50 16.40 -1.14
C SER A 301 5.56 17.28 -1.80
N LEU A 302 6.83 16.88 -1.70
CA LEU A 302 7.96 17.58 -2.30
C LEU A 302 7.83 17.59 -3.83
N TYR A 303 7.66 16.41 -4.46
CA TYR A 303 7.59 16.27 -5.91
C TYR A 303 6.31 16.84 -6.53
N SER A 304 5.27 17.03 -5.74
CA SER A 304 4.04 17.72 -6.17
C SER A 304 4.09 19.23 -5.89
N HIS A 305 5.18 19.76 -5.30
CA HIS A 305 5.29 21.20 -5.11
C HIS A 305 5.42 21.92 -6.46
N PRO A 306 4.64 23.00 -6.74
CA PRO A 306 4.66 23.70 -8.02
C PRO A 306 6.07 24.14 -8.43
N ASP A 307 6.82 24.72 -7.50
CA ASP A 307 8.15 25.29 -7.74
C ASP A 307 9.29 24.27 -7.64
N TRP A 308 9.03 22.99 -7.27
CA TRP A 308 10.03 21.94 -7.30
C TRP A 308 10.40 21.61 -8.76
N PRO A 309 11.70 21.49 -9.12
CA PRO A 309 12.91 21.41 -8.28
C PRO A 309 13.59 22.76 -7.94
N ASN A 310 13.02 23.90 -8.33
CA ASN A 310 13.66 25.23 -8.22
C ASN A 310 13.60 25.85 -6.82
N ILE A 311 13.03 25.14 -5.83
CA ILE A 311 13.01 25.58 -4.45
C ILE A 311 13.85 24.65 -3.57
N HIS A 312 14.36 25.21 -2.46
CA HIS A 312 15.06 24.41 -1.46
C HIS A 312 14.06 23.58 -0.63
N PRO A 313 14.36 22.29 -0.29
CA PRO A 313 13.49 21.46 0.54
C PRO A 313 13.05 22.10 1.85
N ARG A 314 13.83 23.03 2.39
CA ARG A 314 13.52 23.81 3.59
C ARG A 314 12.23 24.61 3.49
N GLU A 315 11.85 25.06 2.29
CA GLU A 315 10.58 25.78 2.10
C GLU A 315 9.38 24.82 2.23
N VAL A 316 9.49 23.62 1.68
CA VAL A 316 8.46 22.59 1.83
C VAL A 316 8.37 22.13 3.30
N ARG A 317 9.51 21.98 3.99
CA ARG A 317 9.56 21.71 5.44
C ARG A 317 8.81 22.78 6.24
N LYS A 318 8.97 24.07 5.93
CA LYS A 318 8.24 25.17 6.59
C LYS A 318 6.73 25.07 6.37
N GLN A 319 6.30 24.71 5.15
CA GLN A 319 4.88 24.50 4.85
C GLN A 319 4.33 23.30 5.64
N LEU A 320 5.02 22.15 5.64
CA LEU A 320 4.63 20.98 6.40
C LEU A 320 4.49 21.29 7.88
N ARG A 321 5.49 22.01 8.48
CA ARG A 321 5.43 22.42 9.88
C ARG A 321 4.16 23.20 10.22
N LYS A 322 3.78 24.14 9.35
CA LYS A 322 2.54 24.90 9.53
C LYS A 322 1.31 24.00 9.42
N ASN A 323 1.32 23.06 8.48
CA ASN A 323 0.17 22.23 8.16
C ASN A 323 -0.14 21.18 9.22
N VAL A 324 0.89 20.61 9.87
CA VAL A 324 0.73 19.57 10.92
C VAL A 324 0.74 20.12 12.35
N ASN A 325 0.84 21.45 12.51
CA ASN A 325 0.80 22.10 13.81
C ASN A 325 -0.58 22.03 14.50
N ASP A 326 -1.65 21.87 13.71
CA ASP A 326 -2.99 21.67 14.23
C ASP A 326 -3.29 20.17 14.27
N ASN A 327 -4.04 19.72 15.28
CA ASN A 327 -4.50 18.33 15.33
C ASN A 327 -5.53 18.11 14.22
N TRP A 328 -5.13 17.37 13.19
CA TRP A 328 -5.93 17.14 11.99
C TRP A 328 -7.18 16.25 12.23
N LEU A 329 -7.23 15.50 13.33
CA LEU A 329 -8.42 14.76 13.72
C LEU A 329 -9.63 15.68 13.95
N TRP A 330 -9.40 16.96 14.32
CA TRP A 330 -10.47 17.95 14.41
C TRP A 330 -11.16 18.25 13.08
N MET A 331 -10.53 17.94 11.94
CA MET A 331 -11.21 18.06 10.64
C MET A 331 -12.38 17.08 10.52
N MET A 332 -12.23 15.85 11.03
CA MET A 332 -13.31 14.86 11.02
C MET A 332 -14.53 15.29 11.82
N LEU A 333 -14.33 16.12 12.85
CA LEU A 333 -15.42 16.64 13.68
C LEU A 333 -16.19 17.79 13.01
N LYS A 334 -15.76 18.25 11.82
CA LYS A 334 -16.48 19.26 11.04
C LYS A 334 -17.47 18.56 10.10
N PRO A 335 -18.80 18.63 10.36
CA PRO A 335 -19.80 17.91 9.55
C PRO A 335 -19.71 18.24 8.06
N SER A 336 -19.51 19.51 7.70
CA SER A 336 -19.40 19.96 6.31
C SER A 336 -18.16 19.37 5.57
N TRP A 337 -17.05 19.15 6.29
CA TRP A 337 -15.87 18.52 5.71
C TRP A 337 -16.13 17.03 5.45
N THR A 338 -16.65 16.32 6.46
CA THR A 338 -16.94 14.89 6.39
C THR A 338 -17.95 14.60 5.29
N TYR A 339 -19.06 15.34 5.24
CA TYR A 339 -20.09 15.22 4.20
C TYR A 339 -19.50 15.38 2.79
N ARG A 340 -18.71 16.45 2.56
CA ARG A 340 -18.09 16.70 1.24
C ARG A 340 -17.21 15.55 0.81
N ARG A 341 -16.42 14.96 1.72
CA ARG A 341 -15.50 13.86 1.39
C ARG A 341 -16.23 12.55 1.14
N LEU A 342 -17.22 12.26 1.98
CA LEU A 342 -18.09 11.11 1.76
C LEU A 342 -18.83 11.19 0.43
N ARG A 343 -19.33 12.38 0.05
CA ARG A 343 -19.96 12.57 -1.27
C ARG A 343 -19.00 12.21 -2.41
N ILE A 344 -17.75 12.66 -2.37
CA ILE A 344 -16.73 12.33 -3.38
C ILE A 344 -16.48 10.81 -3.43
N ILE A 345 -16.39 10.15 -2.29
CA ILE A 345 -16.18 8.70 -2.20
C ILE A 345 -17.40 7.96 -2.75
N MET A 346 -18.60 8.40 -2.41
CA MET A 346 -19.84 7.83 -2.97
C MET A 346 -19.95 8.04 -4.48
N ASP A 347 -19.51 9.18 -5.00
CA ASP A 347 -19.44 9.41 -6.45
C ASP A 347 -18.43 8.48 -7.12
N LYS A 348 -17.29 8.17 -6.47
CA LYS A 348 -16.34 7.17 -6.92
C LYS A 348 -17.03 5.79 -7.03
N LYS A 349 -17.81 5.39 -6.00
CA LYS A 349 -18.59 4.14 -5.99
C LYS A 349 -19.65 4.12 -7.09
N ARG A 350 -20.42 5.21 -7.27
CA ARG A 350 -21.44 5.32 -8.33
C ARG A 350 -20.88 5.19 -9.73
N ARG A 351 -19.61 5.57 -9.94
CA ARG A 351 -18.90 5.36 -11.22
C ARG A 351 -18.42 3.91 -11.39
N GLY A 352 -18.73 3.02 -10.44
CA GLY A 352 -18.34 1.61 -10.44
C GLY A 352 -16.87 1.41 -10.07
N GLN A 353 -16.24 2.31 -9.30
CA GLN A 353 -14.91 2.11 -8.77
C GLN A 353 -14.97 1.54 -7.35
N PRO A 354 -14.08 0.62 -6.99
CA PRO A 354 -14.02 0.10 -5.63
C PRO A 354 -13.66 1.22 -4.64
N VAL A 355 -14.25 1.16 -3.47
CA VAL A 355 -14.01 2.10 -2.37
C VAL A 355 -13.72 1.34 -1.09
N SER A 356 -12.84 1.92 -0.27
CA SER A 356 -12.50 1.40 1.04
C SER A 356 -12.32 2.53 2.03
N PHE A 357 -12.11 2.20 3.30
CA PHE A 357 -11.81 3.22 4.31
C PHE A 357 -10.52 4.00 4.01
N THR A 358 -9.61 3.40 3.27
CA THR A 358 -8.36 4.04 2.82
C THR A 358 -8.62 5.29 1.96
N ASP A 359 -9.73 5.33 1.22
CA ASP A 359 -10.15 6.54 0.50
C ASP A 359 -10.38 7.72 1.46
N PHE A 360 -11.12 7.49 2.53
CA PHE A 360 -11.41 8.51 3.55
C PHE A 360 -10.14 8.93 4.30
N PHE A 361 -9.33 7.95 4.73
CA PHE A 361 -8.05 8.19 5.38
C PHE A 361 -7.09 8.98 4.48
N GLY A 362 -7.05 8.66 3.20
CA GLY A 362 -6.25 9.38 2.22
C GLY A 362 -6.61 10.85 2.10
N TYR A 363 -7.89 11.21 2.10
CA TYR A 363 -8.32 12.60 2.15
C TYR A 363 -7.90 13.30 3.43
N LEU A 364 -7.98 12.61 4.55
CA LEU A 364 -7.62 13.15 5.85
C LEU A 364 -6.11 13.48 5.91
N VAL A 365 -5.26 12.55 5.48
CA VAL A 365 -3.80 12.73 5.39
C VAL A 365 -3.43 13.77 4.35
N GLY A 366 -3.92 13.61 3.12
CA GLY A 366 -3.53 14.45 2.00
C GLY A 366 -3.91 15.92 2.17
N GLU A 367 -5.11 16.20 2.68
CA GLU A 367 -5.54 17.58 2.96
C GLU A 367 -4.83 18.20 4.17
N THR A 368 -4.36 17.36 5.10
CA THR A 368 -3.50 17.86 6.19
C THR A 368 -2.15 18.27 5.63
N ILE A 369 -1.49 17.37 4.92
CA ILE A 369 -0.11 17.56 4.46
C ILE A 369 -0.04 18.62 3.36
N MET A 370 -1.01 18.62 2.43
CA MET A 370 -1.04 19.50 1.25
C MET A 370 -2.15 20.58 1.36
N LYS A 371 -2.44 21.07 2.56
CA LYS A 371 -3.50 22.05 2.86
C LYS A 371 -3.48 23.30 1.95
N ASP A 372 -2.29 23.72 1.52
CA ASP A 372 -2.11 24.92 0.72
C ASP A 372 -2.29 24.69 -0.79
N ARG A 373 -2.62 23.45 -1.24
CA ARG A 373 -2.87 23.12 -2.64
C ARG A 373 -4.31 23.46 -3.04
N LYS A 374 -4.45 24.19 -4.15
CA LYS A 374 -5.78 24.55 -4.69
C LYS A 374 -6.47 23.36 -5.36
N GLU A 375 -5.70 22.49 -6.00
CA GLU A 375 -6.16 21.31 -6.72
C GLU A 375 -5.57 20.04 -6.09
N GLN A 376 -6.28 18.93 -6.25
CA GLN A 376 -5.80 17.63 -5.80
C GLN A 376 -4.76 17.13 -6.80
N PRO A 377 -3.47 17.02 -6.42
CA PRO A 377 -2.44 16.53 -7.32
C PRO A 377 -2.65 15.05 -7.64
N ILE A 378 -2.14 14.63 -8.80
CA ILE A 378 -2.06 13.22 -9.21
C ILE A 378 -0.60 12.82 -9.40
N LEU A 379 -0.30 11.53 -9.38
CA LEU A 379 1.08 11.05 -9.42
C LEU A 379 1.75 11.34 -10.77
N SER A 380 1.03 11.22 -11.87
CA SER A 380 1.54 11.50 -13.21
C SER A 380 1.96 12.99 -13.41
N GLU A 381 1.42 13.92 -12.61
CA GLU A 381 1.87 15.33 -12.62
C GLU A 381 3.32 15.52 -12.12
N GLN A 382 3.93 14.49 -11.56
CA GLN A 382 5.35 14.49 -11.20
C GLN A 382 6.27 14.20 -12.40
N GLN A 383 5.75 13.76 -13.56
CA GLN A 383 6.55 13.47 -14.76
C GLN A 383 7.38 14.68 -15.22
N PRO A 384 6.85 15.90 -15.33
CA PRO A 384 7.65 17.09 -15.70
C PRO A 384 8.78 17.37 -14.70
N LYS A 385 8.62 17.02 -13.41
CA LYS A 385 9.63 17.27 -12.37
C LYS A 385 10.89 16.42 -12.52
N VAL A 386 10.77 15.29 -13.21
CA VAL A 386 11.88 14.35 -13.46
C VAL A 386 12.37 14.38 -14.91
N GLN A 387 11.67 15.06 -15.81
CA GLN A 387 11.96 15.06 -17.25
C GLN A 387 13.37 15.55 -17.58
N ASP A 388 13.85 16.58 -16.90
CA ASP A 388 15.15 17.19 -17.14
C ASP A 388 16.25 16.59 -16.26
N ALA A 389 15.89 15.60 -15.42
CA ALA A 389 16.78 14.85 -14.57
C ALA A 389 17.64 15.72 -13.61
N GLU A 390 17.08 16.83 -13.12
CA GLU A 390 17.73 17.74 -12.17
C GLU A 390 17.71 17.23 -10.74
N VAL A 391 16.75 16.35 -10.41
CA VAL A 391 16.53 15.78 -9.08
C VAL A 391 16.49 14.26 -9.14
N PRO A 392 16.68 13.53 -8.01
CA PRO A 392 16.56 12.07 -7.97
C PRO A 392 15.21 11.58 -8.50
N PHE A 393 15.17 10.37 -9.05
CA PHE A 393 13.90 9.76 -9.49
C PHE A 393 13.11 9.26 -8.28
N PRO A 394 11.85 9.70 -8.06
CA PRO A 394 11.07 9.29 -6.90
C PRO A 394 10.44 7.92 -7.12
N LEU A 395 10.50 7.09 -6.07
CA LEU A 395 9.87 5.77 -6.00
C LEU A 395 9.04 5.68 -4.71
N TYR A 396 7.86 5.08 -4.84
CA TYR A 396 6.99 4.80 -3.71
C TYR A 396 6.64 3.32 -3.73
N SER A 397 6.26 2.75 -2.59
CA SER A 397 5.93 1.33 -2.51
C SER A 397 4.74 1.05 -1.60
N CYS A 398 4.04 0.00 -1.95
CA CYS A 398 3.12 -0.71 -1.09
C CYS A 398 3.26 -2.21 -1.34
N VAL A 399 2.51 -3.04 -0.61
CA VAL A 399 2.46 -4.47 -0.85
C VAL A 399 1.04 -4.90 -1.20
N HIS A 400 0.93 -5.83 -2.16
CA HIS A 400 -0.29 -6.57 -2.41
C HIS A 400 -0.37 -7.70 -1.37
N VAL A 401 -1.49 -7.79 -0.67
CA VAL A 401 -1.78 -8.84 0.30
C VAL A 401 -2.96 -9.68 -0.17
N LYS A 402 -2.91 -10.98 0.14
CA LYS A 402 -4.02 -11.89 -0.08
C LYS A 402 -5.00 -11.77 1.08
N LYS A 403 -6.29 -11.91 0.79
CA LYS A 403 -7.32 -12.08 1.81
C LYS A 403 -6.98 -13.33 2.63
N ASP A 404 -7.10 -13.29 3.94
CA ASP A 404 -6.89 -14.40 4.88
C ASP A 404 -5.44 -14.90 5.06
N VAL A 405 -4.44 -14.19 4.56
CA VAL A 405 -3.02 -14.50 4.74
C VAL A 405 -2.29 -13.34 5.37
N SER A 406 -1.38 -13.59 6.32
CA SER A 406 -0.56 -12.55 6.95
C SER A 406 0.24 -11.76 5.92
N ALA A 407 0.37 -10.44 6.12
CA ALA A 407 1.22 -9.61 5.26
C ALA A 407 2.69 -10.05 5.29
N GLN A 408 3.16 -10.66 6.39
CA GLN A 408 4.52 -11.19 6.50
C GLN A 408 4.70 -12.49 5.72
N GLU A 409 3.68 -13.33 5.66
CA GLU A 409 3.71 -14.59 4.91
C GLU A 409 3.52 -14.37 3.42
N TYR A 410 2.71 -13.36 3.07
CA TYR A 410 2.38 -13.06 1.69
C TYR A 410 2.45 -11.57 1.41
N CYS A 411 3.59 -11.15 0.87
CA CYS A 411 3.82 -9.77 0.49
C CYS A 411 4.43 -9.68 -0.91
N GLU A 412 3.66 -9.20 -1.85
CA GLU A 412 4.16 -8.89 -3.17
C GLU A 412 4.35 -7.37 -3.31
N TRP A 413 5.59 -6.97 -3.41
CA TRP A 413 5.95 -5.55 -3.54
C TRP A 413 5.46 -4.97 -4.85
N MET A 414 4.76 -3.86 -4.72
CA MET A 414 4.31 -3.02 -5.83
C MET A 414 5.04 -1.69 -5.79
N GLU A 415 5.62 -1.29 -6.90
CA GLU A 415 6.29 0.00 -7.03
C GLU A 415 5.42 1.01 -7.77
N PHE A 416 5.58 2.26 -7.38
CA PHE A 416 4.93 3.43 -7.98
C PHE A 416 6.01 4.42 -8.39
N SER A 417 5.91 4.90 -9.61
CA SER A 417 6.72 5.97 -10.14
C SER A 417 5.83 6.98 -10.88
N PRO A 418 6.33 8.15 -11.25
CA PRO A 418 5.57 9.08 -12.10
C PRO A 418 5.19 8.51 -13.46
N HIS A 419 5.90 7.49 -13.95
CA HIS A 419 5.73 6.95 -15.30
C HIS A 419 4.94 5.66 -15.36
N GLU A 420 5.18 4.75 -14.42
CA GLU A 420 4.50 3.46 -14.38
C GLU A 420 4.34 2.93 -12.95
N ILE A 421 3.36 2.07 -12.79
CA ILE A 421 3.00 1.40 -11.54
C ILE A 421 2.91 -0.09 -11.85
N GLY A 422 3.48 -0.95 -10.99
CA GLY A 422 3.40 -2.38 -11.23
C GLY A 422 4.14 -3.25 -10.22
N MET A 423 4.25 -4.52 -10.56
CA MET A 423 4.90 -5.55 -9.77
C MET A 423 6.18 -6.03 -10.46
N PRO A 424 7.36 -5.54 -10.04
CA PRO A 424 8.66 -5.86 -10.66
C PRO A 424 8.95 -7.36 -10.71
N LYS A 425 8.61 -8.09 -9.65
CA LYS A 425 8.81 -9.54 -9.54
C LYS A 425 8.15 -10.32 -10.67
N TYR A 426 7.04 -9.79 -11.23
CA TYR A 426 6.29 -10.41 -12.32
C TYR A 426 6.44 -9.67 -13.65
N GLY A 427 7.31 -8.67 -13.71
CA GLY A 427 7.54 -7.85 -14.89
C GLY A 427 6.27 -7.22 -15.45
N THR A 428 5.31 -6.85 -14.60
CA THR A 428 3.97 -6.40 -15.00
C THR A 428 3.74 -4.97 -14.58
N PHE A 429 3.56 -4.07 -15.54
CA PHE A 429 3.43 -2.63 -15.32
C PHE A 429 2.32 -2.03 -16.17
N MET A 430 1.65 -1.02 -15.62
CA MET A 430 0.72 -0.13 -16.32
C MET A 430 1.25 1.30 -16.28
N GLN A 431 0.82 2.15 -17.21
CA GLN A 431 1.06 3.59 -17.12
C GLN A 431 0.39 4.15 -15.86
N THR A 432 1.03 5.12 -15.21
CA THR A 432 0.54 5.71 -13.96
C THR A 432 -0.87 6.28 -14.10
N GLU A 433 -1.17 6.86 -15.25
CA GLU A 433 -2.47 7.43 -15.61
C GLU A 433 -3.60 6.40 -15.67
N HIS A 434 -3.25 5.11 -15.78
CA HIS A 434 -4.23 4.01 -15.82
C HIS A 434 -4.46 3.33 -14.48
N PHE A 435 -3.77 3.77 -13.42
CA PHE A 435 -3.93 3.15 -12.10
C PHE A 435 -5.38 3.27 -11.59
N GLY A 436 -5.89 2.17 -11.06
CA GLY A 436 -7.30 2.07 -10.63
C GLY A 436 -8.31 1.78 -11.74
N SER A 437 -7.88 1.71 -12.99
CA SER A 437 -8.71 1.29 -14.13
C SER A 437 -8.90 -0.24 -14.17
N LYS A 438 -9.91 -0.70 -14.91
CA LYS A 438 -10.25 -2.13 -15.00
C LYS A 438 -9.49 -2.76 -16.18
N PHE A 439 -8.69 -3.78 -15.87
CA PHE A 439 -7.95 -4.58 -16.84
C PHE A 439 -8.48 -6.02 -16.90
N PHE A 440 -8.33 -6.66 -18.08
CA PHE A 440 -8.62 -8.07 -18.27
C PHE A 440 -7.76 -8.64 -19.40
N CYS A 441 -7.05 -9.73 -19.14
CA CYS A 441 -6.08 -10.31 -20.10
C CYS A 441 -5.13 -9.25 -20.67
N GLY A 442 -4.68 -8.30 -19.83
CA GLY A 442 -3.80 -7.21 -20.21
C GLY A 442 -4.43 -6.09 -21.05
N LYS A 443 -5.74 -6.15 -21.33
CA LYS A 443 -6.47 -5.10 -22.04
C LYS A 443 -7.08 -4.12 -21.05
N LEU A 444 -7.05 -2.83 -21.37
CA LEU A 444 -7.77 -1.79 -20.62
C LEU A 444 -9.24 -1.81 -21.03
N VAL A 445 -10.05 -2.54 -20.26
CA VAL A 445 -11.48 -2.74 -20.60
C VAL A 445 -12.38 -1.61 -20.11
N LYS A 446 -11.96 -0.86 -19.07
CA LYS A 446 -12.61 0.39 -18.66
C LYS A 446 -11.58 1.33 -18.05
N HIS A 447 -11.46 2.50 -18.65
CA HIS A 447 -10.62 3.56 -18.14
C HIS A 447 -11.36 4.37 -17.06
N TYR A 448 -10.67 4.64 -15.95
CA TYR A 448 -11.07 5.60 -14.93
C TYR A 448 -10.04 6.69 -14.84
N LYS A 449 -10.47 7.88 -14.44
CA LYS A 449 -9.55 8.98 -14.17
C LYS A 449 -8.53 8.56 -13.09
N GLU A 450 -7.27 8.92 -13.28
CA GLU A 450 -6.21 8.69 -12.29
C GLU A 450 -6.66 9.18 -10.90
N PRO A 451 -6.51 8.36 -9.84
CA PRO A 451 -6.92 8.75 -8.51
C PRO A 451 -6.03 9.90 -7.98
N PRO A 452 -6.58 10.77 -7.13
CA PRO A 452 -5.78 11.82 -6.51
C PRO A 452 -4.65 11.22 -5.67
N LEU A 453 -3.55 11.94 -5.58
CA LEU A 453 -2.38 11.54 -4.78
C LEU A 453 -2.75 11.28 -3.31
N PHE A 454 -3.79 11.93 -2.80
CA PHE A 454 -4.36 11.67 -1.48
C PHE A 454 -4.75 10.21 -1.28
N TYR A 455 -5.39 9.59 -2.27
CA TYR A 455 -5.73 8.16 -2.22
C TYR A 455 -4.47 7.28 -2.15
N LEU A 456 -3.43 7.61 -2.93
CA LEU A 456 -2.15 6.88 -2.87
C LEU A 456 -1.47 7.07 -1.52
N GLN A 457 -1.48 8.28 -0.96
CA GLN A 457 -0.98 8.54 0.40
C GLN A 457 -1.74 7.74 1.46
N GLY A 458 -3.05 7.52 1.26
CA GLY A 458 -3.85 6.63 2.07
C GLY A 458 -3.39 5.18 1.99
N ILE A 459 -3.12 4.66 0.77
CA ILE A 459 -2.61 3.30 0.56
C ILE A 459 -1.22 3.14 1.20
N TRP A 460 -0.29 4.06 0.90
CA TRP A 460 1.09 3.98 1.41
C TRP A 460 1.18 4.08 2.92
N GLY A 461 0.21 4.69 3.59
CA GLY A 461 0.13 4.81 5.04
C GLY A 461 -1.03 4.04 5.68
N SER A 462 -1.56 3.02 5.02
CA SER A 462 -2.80 2.34 5.45
C SER A 462 -2.65 1.59 6.79
N ALA A 463 -1.44 1.32 7.27
CA ALA A 463 -1.21 0.84 8.63
C ALA A 463 -1.87 1.74 9.70
N PHE A 464 -1.98 3.05 9.43
CA PHE A 464 -2.60 4.00 10.36
C PHE A 464 -4.13 4.02 10.34
N THR A 465 -4.77 3.35 9.40
CA THR A 465 -6.24 3.24 9.36
C THR A 465 -6.81 2.52 10.58
N ILE A 466 -6.05 1.58 11.15
CA ILE A 466 -6.38 0.84 12.36
C ILE A 466 -6.53 1.77 13.57
N LEU A 467 -5.66 2.76 13.68
CA LEU A 467 -5.73 3.74 14.77
C LEU A 467 -6.94 4.64 14.68
N LEU A 468 -7.22 5.11 13.49
CA LEU A 468 -8.39 5.94 13.26
C LEU A 468 -9.67 5.17 13.62
N GLN A 469 -9.72 3.87 13.33
CA GLN A 469 -10.80 2.99 13.75
C GLN A 469 -10.96 2.96 15.27
N ARG A 470 -9.87 2.84 16.05
CA ARG A 470 -9.92 2.87 17.53
C ARG A 470 -10.48 4.18 18.06
N VAL A 471 -10.04 5.31 17.49
CA VAL A 471 -10.55 6.64 17.85
C VAL A 471 -12.07 6.73 17.60
N LEU A 472 -12.53 6.26 16.45
CA LEU A 472 -13.94 6.25 16.09
C LEU A 472 -14.79 5.32 16.97
N GLN A 473 -14.25 4.16 17.36
CA GLN A 473 -14.94 3.18 18.21
C GLN A 473 -15.03 3.61 19.67
N ASN A 474 -13.97 4.20 20.21
CA ASN A 474 -13.87 4.52 21.63
C ASN A 474 -14.43 5.91 21.97
N GLY A 475 -14.71 6.75 20.97
CA GLY A 475 -15.19 8.12 21.16
C GLY A 475 -14.21 9.02 21.93
N LYS A 476 -12.96 8.59 22.10
CA LYS A 476 -11.89 9.29 22.81
C LYS A 476 -10.78 9.68 21.85
N LEU A 477 -10.36 10.92 21.90
CA LEU A 477 -9.18 11.43 21.20
C LEU A 477 -7.89 10.84 21.78
N PRO A 478 -6.80 10.76 20.97
CA PRO A 478 -5.53 10.13 21.37
C PRO A 478 -4.89 10.65 22.67
N ASP A 479 -5.17 11.86 23.08
CA ASP A 479 -4.64 12.44 24.32
C ASP A 479 -5.01 11.65 25.59
N ASP A 480 -6.14 10.91 25.54
CA ASP A 480 -6.60 10.08 26.67
C ASP A 480 -6.14 8.61 26.57
N THR A 481 -5.74 8.14 25.38
CA THR A 481 -5.36 6.72 25.15
C THR A 481 -3.89 6.45 25.45
N THR A 482 -3.05 7.48 25.49
CA THR A 482 -1.59 7.36 25.73
C THR A 482 -1.23 6.97 27.16
N LYS A 483 -2.16 7.14 28.12
CA LYS A 483 -1.90 6.82 29.54
C LYS A 483 -2.17 5.37 29.92
N ASP A 484 -2.95 4.63 29.13
CA ASP A 484 -3.36 3.24 29.46
C ASP A 484 -2.54 2.14 28.73
N ASN A 485 -1.66 2.50 27.80
CA ASN A 485 -0.87 1.52 27.03
C ASN A 485 0.49 1.19 27.71
N ARG A 486 0.47 0.56 28.88
CA ARG A 486 1.67 0.00 29.51
C ARG A 486 2.04 -1.42 29.04
N ASN A 487 1.26 -2.02 28.16
CA ASN A 487 1.62 -3.25 27.48
C ASN A 487 1.84 -2.93 25.98
N LYS A 488 3.01 -2.41 25.66
CA LYS A 488 3.49 -2.22 24.30
C LYS A 488 4.02 -3.56 23.79
N GLY A 489 3.14 -4.43 23.35
CA GLY A 489 3.49 -5.40 22.31
C GLY A 489 3.81 -4.63 21.03
N ASP A 490 4.72 -5.12 20.24
CA ASP A 490 5.09 -4.53 18.96
C ASP A 490 3.81 -4.21 18.18
N LEU A 491 3.72 -3.02 17.59
CA LEU A 491 2.60 -2.64 16.70
C LEU A 491 2.34 -3.72 15.65
N ARG A 492 3.38 -4.40 15.23
CA ARG A 492 3.35 -5.52 14.30
C ARG A 492 2.60 -6.72 14.92
N ASP A 493 2.92 -7.10 16.17
CA ASP A 493 2.25 -8.21 16.88
C ASP A 493 0.78 -7.88 17.13
N GLU A 494 0.46 -6.63 17.46
CA GLU A 494 -0.90 -6.18 17.66
C GLU A 494 -1.70 -6.11 16.33
N LEU A 495 -1.03 -5.70 15.25
CA LEU A 495 -1.58 -5.73 13.90
C LEU A 495 -1.79 -7.17 13.42
N GLU A 496 -0.85 -8.08 13.69
CA GLU A 496 -1.00 -9.51 13.41
C GLU A 496 -2.12 -10.15 14.23
N GLU A 497 -2.21 -9.84 15.53
CA GLU A 497 -3.28 -10.35 16.39
C GLU A 497 -4.66 -9.90 15.91
N ILE A 498 -4.79 -8.63 15.50
CA ILE A 498 -6.03 -8.11 14.91
C ILE A 498 -6.32 -8.80 13.57
N MET A 499 -5.29 -9.03 12.76
CA MET A 499 -5.43 -9.67 11.45
C MET A 499 -5.72 -11.19 11.55
N LEU A 500 -5.31 -11.84 12.63
CA LEU A 500 -5.57 -13.26 12.89
C LEU A 500 -6.94 -13.49 13.56
N LYS A 501 -7.39 -12.59 14.43
CA LYS A 501 -8.69 -12.72 15.13
C LYS A 501 -9.91 -12.55 14.23
N GLU A 502 -9.75 -11.92 13.06
CA GLU A 502 -10.86 -11.67 12.11
C GLU A 502 -11.21 -12.88 11.23
N LYS A 503 -10.58 -14.02 11.43
CA LYS A 503 -10.80 -15.23 10.63
C LYS A 503 -12.22 -15.83 10.78
N ASP A 504 -12.90 -15.51 11.87
CA ASP A 504 -14.15 -16.17 12.26
C ASP A 504 -15.44 -15.37 11.98
N GLU A 505 -15.37 -14.11 11.51
CA GLU A 505 -16.55 -13.23 11.35
C GLU A 505 -16.90 -12.87 9.88
N GLU A 506 -16.17 -13.36 8.87
CA GLU A 506 -16.32 -12.91 7.46
C GLU A 506 -17.35 -13.64 6.59
N ASP A 507 -18.07 -14.63 7.10
CA ASP A 507 -19.01 -15.45 6.29
C ASP A 507 -20.34 -14.76 5.91
N GLY A 508 -20.49 -13.45 6.11
CA GLY A 508 -21.77 -12.75 6.00
C GLY A 508 -21.94 -11.72 4.88
N LEU A 509 -20.91 -11.43 4.05
CA LEU A 509 -21.08 -10.48 2.93
C LEU A 509 -21.18 -11.23 1.60
N SER A 510 -22.40 -11.37 1.09
CA SER A 510 -22.65 -11.95 -0.23
C SER A 510 -22.04 -11.09 -1.34
N GLU A 511 -21.36 -11.72 -2.31
CA GLU A 511 -20.82 -11.07 -3.51
C GLU A 511 -21.90 -10.40 -4.38
N ASP A 512 -23.18 -10.63 -4.06
CA ASP A 512 -24.36 -10.20 -4.84
C ASP A 512 -24.67 -8.70 -4.70
N ASP A 513 -24.28 -8.06 -3.61
CA ASP A 513 -24.58 -6.62 -3.38
C ASP A 513 -23.68 -5.67 -4.20
N GLU A 514 -22.55 -6.14 -4.75
CA GLU A 514 -21.67 -5.31 -5.58
C GLU A 514 -22.08 -5.26 -7.06
N GLU A 515 -22.88 -6.23 -7.55
CA GLU A 515 -23.30 -6.27 -8.95
C GLU A 515 -24.37 -5.26 -9.34
N GLN A 516 -25.12 -4.71 -8.38
CA GLN A 516 -26.18 -3.73 -8.68
C GLN A 516 -25.65 -2.32 -8.98
N SER A 517 -24.40 -1.99 -8.60
CA SER A 517 -23.84 -0.64 -8.81
C SER A 517 -23.32 -0.36 -10.23
N ASP A 518 -23.12 -1.38 -11.06
CA ASP A 518 -22.61 -1.21 -12.43
C ASP A 518 -23.71 -0.78 -13.45
N GLU A 519 -24.99 -0.70 -13.04
CA GLU A 519 -26.11 -0.53 -13.97
C GLU A 519 -26.56 0.90 -14.25
N GLU A 520 -26.25 1.91 -13.42
CA GLU A 520 -26.89 3.25 -13.54
C GLU A 520 -26.13 4.29 -14.38
N THR A 521 -25.08 3.98 -15.09
CA THR A 521 -24.26 5.01 -15.77
C THR A 521 -24.35 5.04 -17.30
N HIS A 522 -25.53 4.87 -17.86
CA HIS A 522 -25.81 5.28 -19.24
C HIS A 522 -27.09 6.11 -19.33
N ALA A 523 -27.12 7.29 -18.71
CA ALA A 523 -27.95 8.41 -19.19
C ALA A 523 -27.67 9.66 -18.33
N ASN A 524 -27.50 10.74 -19.06
CA ASN A 524 -27.64 12.14 -18.69
C ASN A 524 -26.39 12.91 -18.28
N ASP A 525 -25.75 13.48 -19.31
CA ASP A 525 -25.27 14.84 -19.26
C ASP A 525 -26.45 15.76 -18.90
N ILE A 526 -26.44 16.27 -17.69
CA ILE A 526 -27.28 17.42 -17.31
C ILE A 526 -26.37 18.53 -16.83
N SER A 527 -26.39 19.59 -17.62
CA SER A 527 -25.84 20.90 -17.37
C SER A 527 -26.26 21.43 -15.99
N THR A 528 -25.26 21.89 -15.25
CA THR A 528 -25.43 22.69 -14.03
C THR A 528 -26.14 24.01 -14.33
N SER A 529 -27.28 24.21 -13.71
CA SER A 529 -27.82 25.53 -13.39
C SER A 529 -27.98 25.62 -11.87
N THR A 530 -27.31 26.59 -11.33
CA THR A 530 -27.42 27.05 -9.94
C THR A 530 -28.77 27.72 -9.71
N ASP A 531 -29.51 27.20 -8.72
CA ASP A 531 -30.44 28.01 -7.92
C ASP A 531 -30.59 27.35 -6.53
N GLU A 532 -30.19 28.11 -5.53
CA GLU A 532 -30.25 27.75 -4.11
C GLU A 532 -31.61 28.13 -3.53
N THR A 533 -32.31 27.21 -2.88
CA THR A 533 -33.42 27.54 -1.97
C THR A 533 -33.43 26.64 -0.73
N GLU A 534 -33.92 27.20 0.36
CA GLU A 534 -33.85 26.78 1.77
C GLU A 534 -34.54 25.43 2.16
N GLU A 535 -34.99 24.63 1.21
CA GLU A 535 -35.50 23.26 1.45
C GLU A 535 -34.39 22.19 1.53
N GLU A 536 -33.14 22.54 1.23
CA GLU A 536 -31.98 21.59 1.25
C GLU A 536 -31.53 21.19 2.66
N ASP A 537 -31.82 22.01 3.70
CA ASP A 537 -31.27 21.77 5.06
C ASP A 537 -31.94 20.61 5.82
N GLU A 538 -33.20 20.29 5.57
CA GLU A 538 -33.88 19.16 6.23
C GLU A 538 -33.59 17.81 5.53
N GLU A 539 -33.46 17.80 4.22
CA GLU A 539 -32.99 16.62 3.47
C GLU A 539 -31.51 16.32 3.75
N GLU A 540 -30.70 17.36 3.91
CA GLU A 540 -29.29 17.26 4.26
C GLU A 540 -29.06 16.66 5.65
N ASN A 541 -29.84 17.06 6.65
CA ASN A 541 -29.81 16.50 8.02
C ASN A 541 -30.28 15.04 8.05
N THR A 542 -31.31 14.68 7.30
CA THR A 542 -31.80 13.31 7.20
C THR A 542 -30.80 12.40 6.45
N PHE A 543 -30.13 12.94 5.43
CA PHE A 543 -29.09 12.24 4.68
C PHE A 543 -27.81 12.07 5.52
N LEU A 544 -27.38 13.09 6.26
CA LEU A 544 -26.27 12.99 7.22
C LEU A 544 -26.53 11.94 8.29
N GLN A 545 -27.74 11.85 8.79
CA GLN A 545 -28.13 10.87 9.80
C GLN A 545 -28.14 9.44 9.23
N ARG A 546 -28.62 9.26 7.98
CA ARG A 546 -28.51 7.98 7.25
C ARG A 546 -27.06 7.64 6.95
N LEU A 547 -26.24 8.61 6.57
CA LEU A 547 -24.83 8.43 6.27
C LEU A 547 -24.02 8.12 7.52
N CYS A 548 -24.28 8.79 8.65
CA CYS A 548 -23.70 8.45 9.95
C CYS A 548 -24.13 7.04 10.40
N ASN A 549 -25.38 6.68 10.21
CA ASN A 549 -25.88 5.33 10.50
C ASN A 549 -25.25 4.30 9.55
N THR A 550 -25.09 4.62 8.27
CA THR A 550 -24.39 3.77 7.29
C THR A 550 -22.89 3.65 7.61
N LEU A 551 -22.27 4.71 8.12
CA LEU A 551 -20.88 4.63 8.63
C LEU A 551 -20.81 3.81 9.92
N VAL A 552 -21.78 3.93 10.81
CA VAL A 552 -21.86 3.15 12.06
C VAL A 552 -22.19 1.69 11.75
N ASP A 553 -23.05 1.41 10.79
CA ASP A 553 -23.35 0.04 10.32
C ASP A 553 -22.17 -0.54 9.51
N ASN A 554 -21.47 0.28 8.73
CA ASN A 554 -20.20 -0.09 8.05
C ASN A 554 -18.97 -0.05 8.99
N ILE A 555 -19.11 0.31 10.27
CA ILE A 555 -18.07 0.05 11.28
C ILE A 555 -17.77 -1.46 11.36
N LYS A 556 -18.73 -2.32 11.05
CA LYS A 556 -18.43 -3.76 10.82
C LYS A 556 -17.47 -3.96 9.63
N LEU A 557 -17.64 -3.21 8.55
CA LEU A 557 -16.72 -3.25 7.39
C LEU A 557 -15.31 -2.71 7.75
N LEU A 558 -15.24 -1.71 8.64
CA LEU A 558 -13.95 -1.20 9.15
C LEU A 558 -13.21 -2.21 10.02
N LYS A 559 -13.91 -3.20 10.58
CA LYS A 559 -13.30 -4.30 11.35
C LYS A 559 -12.69 -5.34 10.44
N THR A 560 -13.06 -5.39 9.17
CA THR A 560 -12.52 -6.36 8.22
C THR A 560 -11.22 -5.86 7.62
N ARG A 561 -10.35 -6.79 7.24
CA ARG A 561 -9.10 -6.53 6.51
C ARG A 561 -9.37 -5.77 5.21
N ALA A 562 -10.42 -6.13 4.50
CA ALA A 562 -10.87 -5.47 3.28
C ALA A 562 -11.18 -3.99 3.48
N GLY A 563 -11.77 -3.61 4.62
CA GLY A 563 -12.07 -2.22 4.93
C GLY A 563 -10.83 -1.35 5.18
N ARG A 564 -9.70 -1.94 5.54
CA ARG A 564 -8.44 -1.25 5.91
C ARG A 564 -7.41 -1.18 4.79
N ALA A 565 -7.52 -2.00 3.77
CA ALA A 565 -6.66 -1.97 2.60
C ALA A 565 -7.17 -0.99 1.54
N GLY A 566 -6.26 -0.49 0.70
CA GLY A 566 -6.64 0.17 -0.54
C GLY A 566 -7.18 -0.86 -1.52
N LEU A 567 -8.43 -0.72 -1.91
CA LEU A 567 -9.10 -1.65 -2.82
C LEU A 567 -9.05 -1.13 -4.26
N ILE A 568 -8.49 -1.93 -5.17
CA ILE A 568 -8.41 -1.58 -6.59
C ILE A 568 -8.87 -2.76 -7.47
N TYR A 569 -9.28 -2.48 -8.70
CA TYR A 569 -9.46 -3.54 -9.69
C TYR A 569 -8.16 -4.29 -9.92
N ASN A 570 -8.28 -5.62 -9.99
CA ASN A 570 -7.16 -6.51 -10.22
C ASN A 570 -6.65 -6.41 -11.66
N PHE A 571 -5.56 -5.70 -11.86
CA PHE A 571 -4.92 -5.57 -13.17
C PHE A 571 -4.21 -6.86 -13.64
N LEU A 572 -3.99 -7.82 -12.72
CA LEU A 572 -3.40 -9.14 -13.03
C LEU A 572 -4.45 -10.13 -13.56
N ARG A 573 -5.72 -9.78 -13.55
CA ARG A 573 -6.81 -10.69 -13.94
C ARG A 573 -6.69 -11.13 -15.41
N GLY A 574 -6.65 -12.44 -15.62
CA GLY A 574 -6.48 -13.02 -16.96
C GLY A 574 -5.03 -13.05 -17.45
N LEU A 575 -4.05 -12.86 -16.53
CA LEU A 575 -2.65 -13.14 -16.83
C LEU A 575 -2.30 -14.60 -16.53
N SER A 576 -1.20 -15.07 -17.08
CA SER A 576 -0.56 -16.34 -16.77
C SER A 576 0.85 -16.07 -16.27
N VAL A 577 1.22 -16.70 -15.19
CA VAL A 577 2.61 -16.71 -14.67
C VAL A 577 3.17 -18.08 -15.04
N PRO A 578 4.19 -18.17 -15.92
CA PRO A 578 4.76 -19.45 -16.32
C PRO A 578 5.47 -20.11 -15.15
N CYS A 579 5.17 -21.41 -14.95
CA CYS A 579 5.93 -22.26 -14.04
C CYS A 579 7.24 -22.64 -14.72
N PHE A 580 8.36 -22.06 -14.28
CA PHE A 580 9.68 -22.49 -14.70
C PHE A 580 10.22 -23.52 -13.70
N SER A 581 10.31 -24.79 -14.16
CA SER A 581 11.02 -25.94 -13.61
C SER A 581 10.27 -26.88 -12.63
N GLU A 582 10.60 -28.13 -12.83
CA GLU A 582 10.17 -29.31 -12.02
C GLU A 582 10.72 -29.31 -10.56
N GLU A 583 11.48 -28.28 -10.18
CA GLU A 583 12.12 -28.17 -8.85
C GLU A 583 11.36 -27.29 -7.86
N ILE A 584 10.24 -26.67 -8.26
CA ILE A 584 9.48 -25.78 -7.37
C ILE A 584 8.04 -26.33 -7.23
N GLU A 585 7.82 -27.15 -6.21
CA GLU A 585 6.47 -27.47 -5.70
C GLU A 585 5.69 -26.20 -5.32
N ASP A 586 6.40 -25.07 -5.10
CA ASP A 586 5.86 -23.78 -4.69
C ASP A 586 5.16 -22.96 -5.81
N VAL A 587 5.18 -23.37 -7.07
CA VAL A 587 4.69 -22.48 -8.18
C VAL A 587 3.19 -22.58 -8.43
N ALA A 588 2.58 -23.73 -8.15
CA ALA A 588 1.12 -23.83 -8.13
C ALA A 588 0.52 -22.91 -7.07
N ASP A 589 1.22 -22.81 -5.96
CA ASP A 589 0.92 -21.91 -4.84
C ASP A 589 1.04 -20.43 -5.23
N THR A 590 2.04 -20.04 -6.04
CA THR A 590 2.27 -18.63 -6.44
C THR A 590 1.15 -18.07 -7.34
N ALA A 591 0.60 -18.86 -8.26
CA ALA A 591 -0.49 -18.43 -9.14
C ALA A 591 -1.80 -18.22 -8.35
N ASP A 592 -2.05 -19.07 -7.36
CA ASP A 592 -3.17 -18.94 -6.43
C ASP A 592 -2.95 -17.76 -5.48
N GLN A 593 -1.71 -17.54 -5.06
CA GLN A 593 -1.31 -16.42 -4.21
C GLN A 593 -1.53 -15.06 -4.88
N LEU A 594 -1.25 -14.87 -6.18
CA LEU A 594 -1.50 -13.62 -6.91
C LEU A 594 -2.99 -13.33 -7.15
N ALA A 595 -3.87 -14.23 -6.74
CA ALA A 595 -5.32 -14.08 -6.94
C ALA A 595 -5.70 -13.68 -8.38
N LEU A 596 -5.07 -14.33 -9.40
CA LEU A 596 -5.19 -13.97 -10.82
C LEU A 596 -6.64 -14.02 -11.36
N SER A 597 -7.55 -14.66 -10.65
CA SER A 597 -8.99 -14.75 -10.97
C SER A 597 -9.84 -13.71 -10.23
N ALA A 598 -9.35 -13.15 -9.12
CA ALA A 598 -10.10 -12.22 -8.30
C ALA A 598 -10.45 -10.92 -9.05
N LYS A 599 -11.61 -10.33 -8.77
CA LYS A 599 -12.03 -9.04 -9.34
C LYS A 599 -11.19 -7.88 -8.81
N HIS A 600 -10.82 -7.93 -7.53
CA HIS A 600 -10.11 -6.87 -6.79
C HIS A 600 -8.84 -7.40 -6.14
N ILE A 601 -7.90 -6.50 -5.86
CA ILE A 601 -6.73 -6.76 -5.02
C ILE A 601 -6.62 -5.72 -3.91
N TYR A 602 -5.97 -6.13 -2.83
CA TYR A 602 -5.80 -5.35 -1.61
C TYR A 602 -4.38 -4.84 -1.52
N LEU A 603 -4.23 -3.52 -1.37
CA LEU A 603 -2.94 -2.85 -1.25
C LEU A 603 -2.79 -2.25 0.14
N VAL A 604 -1.69 -2.53 0.80
CA VAL A 604 -1.41 -2.03 2.15
C VAL A 604 -0.02 -1.41 2.26
N ASP A 605 0.19 -0.67 3.33
CA ASP A 605 1.48 -0.10 3.71
C ASP A 605 2.56 -1.19 3.75
N SER A 606 3.65 -1.01 3.01
CA SER A 606 4.75 -1.97 2.97
C SER A 606 5.53 -2.07 4.28
N GLY A 607 5.38 -1.10 5.19
CA GLY A 607 5.91 -1.18 6.55
C GLY A 607 5.37 -2.35 7.38
N LEU A 608 4.25 -2.97 6.96
CA LEU A 608 3.73 -4.19 7.59
C LEU A 608 4.58 -5.43 7.29
N VAL A 609 5.44 -5.40 6.28
CA VAL A 609 6.37 -6.48 5.94
C VAL A 609 7.73 -6.23 6.59
N PHE A 610 8.37 -5.17 6.18
CA PHE A 610 9.51 -4.53 6.85
C PHE A 610 9.58 -3.06 6.45
N ASN A 611 10.07 -2.26 7.37
CA ASN A 611 9.87 -0.82 7.33
C ASN A 611 10.93 -0.06 6.52
N SER A 612 11.39 -0.62 5.38
CA SER A 612 12.36 0.07 4.52
C SER A 612 12.17 -0.25 3.03
N PRO A 613 12.19 0.74 2.10
CA PRO A 613 11.87 0.55 0.69
C PRO A 613 13.08 0.06 -0.15
N PHE A 614 13.78 -0.99 0.31
CA PHE A 614 14.86 -1.62 -0.46
C PHE A 614 14.38 -2.35 -1.74
N PRO A 615 13.25 -3.10 -1.71
CA PRO A 615 12.88 -3.94 -2.84
C PRO A 615 12.78 -3.23 -4.20
N PRO A 616 12.13 -2.07 -4.36
CA PRO A 616 12.14 -1.37 -5.63
C PRO A 616 13.54 -0.93 -6.08
N LEU A 617 14.46 -0.65 -5.14
CA LEU A 617 15.82 -0.19 -5.46
C LEU A 617 16.80 -1.34 -5.74
N LEU A 618 16.49 -2.56 -5.29
CA LEU A 618 17.33 -3.75 -5.51
C LEU A 618 17.15 -4.37 -6.92
N ARG A 619 16.25 -3.83 -7.74
CA ARG A 619 16.15 -4.26 -9.13
C ARG A 619 17.49 -4.10 -9.84
N LEU A 620 17.94 -5.18 -10.54
CA LEU A 620 19.24 -5.21 -11.21
C LEU A 620 19.42 -4.08 -12.22
N GLU A 621 18.33 -3.71 -12.90
CA GLU A 621 18.31 -2.69 -13.94
C GLU A 621 18.61 -1.29 -13.39
N ARG A 622 18.34 -1.04 -12.10
CA ARG A 622 18.68 0.22 -11.40
C ARG A 622 20.11 0.26 -10.95
N ASN A 623 20.73 -0.91 -10.75
CA ASN A 623 22.15 -1.08 -10.43
C ASN A 623 22.65 -0.08 -9.39
N VAL A 624 21.99 -0.06 -8.22
CA VAL A 624 22.33 0.84 -7.11
C VAL A 624 23.59 0.34 -6.42
N ASP A 625 24.59 1.20 -6.29
CA ASP A 625 25.89 0.89 -5.65
C ASP A 625 25.94 1.33 -4.19
N ILE A 626 25.20 2.38 -3.84
CA ILE A 626 25.22 2.99 -2.50
C ILE A 626 23.79 3.30 -2.07
N PHE A 627 23.41 2.74 -0.92
CA PHE A 627 22.17 3.05 -0.23
C PHE A 627 22.43 3.99 0.95
N LEU A 628 21.86 5.18 0.94
CA LEU A 628 21.73 6.05 2.11
C LEU A 628 20.39 5.74 2.76
N SER A 629 20.39 4.82 3.72
CA SER A 629 19.20 4.25 4.35
C SER A 629 18.90 4.97 5.65
N PHE A 630 17.77 5.67 5.70
CA PHE A 630 17.30 6.41 6.89
C PHE A 630 16.18 5.64 7.56
N ASP A 631 16.44 5.14 8.77
CA ASP A 631 15.50 4.40 9.57
C ASP A 631 14.88 5.27 10.67
N PHE A 632 13.56 5.46 10.55
CA PHE A 632 12.73 6.21 11.47
C PHE A 632 11.78 5.29 12.27
N SER A 633 12.06 4.00 12.30
CA SER A 633 11.25 3.01 13.01
C SER A 633 11.18 3.31 14.50
N MET A 634 10.05 2.94 15.12
CA MET A 634 9.85 3.09 16.55
C MET A 634 10.61 1.99 17.29
N ARG A 635 11.16 2.34 18.44
CA ARG A 635 11.77 1.43 19.41
C ARG A 635 11.12 1.64 20.78
N GLU A 636 11.26 0.70 21.68
CA GLU A 636 10.76 0.87 23.05
C GLU A 636 11.59 1.87 23.85
N LYS A 637 12.90 1.93 23.54
CA LYS A 637 13.86 2.81 24.22
C LYS A 637 14.80 3.49 23.23
N ASP A 638 15.31 4.65 23.60
CA ASP A 638 16.25 5.44 22.78
C ASP A 638 17.52 4.66 22.43
N LEU A 639 18.01 3.82 23.35
CA LEU A 639 19.23 3.00 23.19
C LEU A 639 18.96 1.53 22.88
N GLU A 640 17.76 1.18 22.44
CA GLU A 640 17.45 -0.18 22.01
C GLU A 640 18.11 -0.50 20.67
N PHE A 641 18.39 -1.81 20.44
CA PHE A 641 19.01 -2.33 19.22
C PHE A 641 18.31 -1.83 17.95
N PRO A 642 19.04 -1.13 17.01
CA PRO A 642 18.40 -0.33 15.98
C PRO A 642 18.38 -0.98 14.58
N PHE A 643 18.69 -2.28 14.44
CA PHE A 643 18.89 -2.89 13.12
C PHE A 643 17.83 -3.91 12.71
N GLN A 644 16.74 -3.99 13.45
CA GLN A 644 15.70 -5.01 13.20
C GLN A 644 15.18 -4.95 11.75
N GLU A 645 14.84 -3.76 11.27
CA GLU A 645 14.31 -3.58 9.91
C GLU A 645 15.37 -3.82 8.83
N LEU A 646 16.63 -3.48 9.11
CA LEU A 646 17.73 -3.73 8.18
C LEU A 646 18.05 -5.24 8.05
N LEU A 647 17.96 -5.99 9.13
CA LEU A 647 18.10 -7.47 9.12
C LEU A 647 16.96 -8.13 8.34
N LEU A 648 15.73 -7.62 8.43
CA LEU A 648 14.62 -8.10 7.62
C LEU A 648 14.83 -7.80 6.12
N ALA A 649 15.39 -6.63 5.80
CA ALA A 649 15.75 -6.29 4.42
C ALA A 649 16.87 -7.21 3.87
N GLU A 650 17.91 -7.51 4.66
CA GLU A 650 18.95 -8.48 4.30
C GLU A 650 18.35 -9.87 4.06
N LYS A 651 17.48 -10.35 4.97
CA LYS A 651 16.80 -11.63 4.83
C LYS A 651 16.02 -11.69 3.53
N TRP A 652 15.17 -10.66 3.28
CA TRP A 652 14.38 -10.58 2.05
C TRP A 652 15.25 -10.58 0.79
N ALA A 653 16.33 -9.79 0.76
CA ALA A 653 17.24 -9.75 -0.37
C ALA A 653 17.88 -11.12 -0.65
N ARG A 654 18.32 -11.83 0.41
CA ARG A 654 18.91 -13.16 0.32
C ARG A 654 17.90 -14.20 -0.22
N GLU A 655 16.66 -14.19 0.28
CA GLU A 655 15.58 -15.09 -0.14
C GLU A 655 15.21 -14.88 -1.62
N ASN A 656 15.30 -13.64 -2.12
CA ASN A 656 15.03 -13.28 -3.51
C ASN A 656 16.29 -13.27 -4.40
N ASN A 657 17.45 -13.74 -3.89
CA ASN A 657 18.75 -13.80 -4.58
C ASN A 657 19.29 -12.44 -5.06
N PHE A 658 18.98 -11.35 -4.36
CA PHE A 658 19.61 -10.05 -4.59
C PHE A 658 20.91 -9.92 -3.80
N LYS A 659 21.90 -9.20 -4.37
CA LYS A 659 23.12 -8.84 -3.65
C LYS A 659 22.79 -7.82 -2.57
N PHE A 660 23.20 -8.15 -1.35
CA PHE A 660 23.06 -7.26 -0.18
C PHE A 660 24.25 -7.48 0.75
N PRO A 661 24.85 -6.45 1.34
CA PRO A 661 25.98 -6.65 2.23
C PRO A 661 25.58 -7.45 3.47
N PRO A 662 26.47 -8.25 4.04
CA PRO A 662 26.22 -8.91 5.31
C PRO A 662 26.04 -7.86 6.41
N ILE A 663 24.93 -7.98 7.14
CA ILE A 663 24.59 -7.06 8.26
C ILE A 663 25.07 -7.69 9.56
N ASP A 664 26.32 -7.45 9.91
CA ASP A 664 26.95 -7.87 11.17
C ASP A 664 26.52 -6.96 12.35
N ALA A 665 25.22 -6.82 12.51
CA ALA A 665 24.56 -5.85 13.38
C ALA A 665 24.97 -5.97 14.85
N GLU A 666 25.00 -7.19 15.39
CA GLU A 666 25.39 -7.47 16.79
C GLU A 666 26.83 -7.04 17.05
N MET A 667 27.76 -7.43 16.17
CA MET A 667 29.17 -7.07 16.28
C MET A 667 29.36 -5.54 16.20
N GLN A 668 28.65 -4.86 15.29
CA GLN A 668 28.71 -3.40 15.15
C GLN A 668 28.17 -2.70 16.40
N TYR A 669 27.05 -3.20 16.96
CA TYR A 669 26.44 -2.62 18.14
C TYR A 669 27.28 -2.86 19.40
N GLU A 670 27.81 -4.07 19.60
CA GLU A 670 28.69 -4.39 20.72
C GLU A 670 29.99 -3.57 20.69
N LYS A 671 30.57 -3.39 19.49
CA LYS A 671 31.84 -2.67 19.33
C LYS A 671 31.71 -1.17 19.45
N PHE A 672 30.62 -0.58 18.95
CA PHE A 672 30.52 0.86 18.79
C PHE A 672 29.38 1.50 19.60
N GLY A 673 28.47 0.71 20.17
CA GLY A 673 27.26 1.21 20.80
C GLY A 673 26.31 1.90 19.82
N MET A 674 25.37 2.66 20.36
CA MET A 674 24.42 3.44 19.57
C MET A 674 25.11 4.63 18.89
N LYS A 675 24.98 4.71 17.57
CA LYS A 675 25.49 5.78 16.72
C LYS A 675 24.43 6.33 15.79
N GLU A 676 24.67 7.51 15.26
CA GLU A 676 23.81 8.19 14.30
C GLU A 676 23.78 7.47 12.94
N PHE A 677 24.87 6.78 12.57
CA PHE A 677 24.95 5.98 11.34
C PHE A 677 26.02 4.88 11.41
N TYR A 678 25.86 3.87 10.55
CA TYR A 678 26.76 2.73 10.38
C TYR A 678 26.98 2.47 8.89
N VAL A 679 28.10 1.79 8.53
CA VAL A 679 28.45 1.46 7.16
C VAL A 679 28.61 -0.04 7.05
N PHE A 680 27.83 -0.68 6.19
CA PHE A 680 27.88 -2.10 5.90
C PHE A 680 28.40 -2.33 4.48
N ARG A 681 29.36 -3.23 4.35
CA ARG A 681 30.02 -3.61 3.08
C ARG A 681 30.25 -5.10 3.07
N ASP A 682 30.25 -5.73 1.89
CA ASP A 682 30.77 -7.07 1.75
C ASP A 682 32.28 -6.99 1.48
N PRO A 683 33.13 -7.49 2.40
CA PRO A 683 34.57 -7.47 2.21
C PRO A 683 35.05 -8.41 1.10
N ASN A 684 34.23 -9.39 0.70
CA ASN A 684 34.56 -10.44 -0.26
C ASN A 684 33.99 -10.17 -1.66
N ASP A 685 32.95 -9.33 -1.78
CA ASP A 685 32.36 -8.98 -3.07
C ASP A 685 32.28 -7.44 -3.25
N PRO A 686 33.29 -6.86 -3.94
CA PRO A 686 33.29 -5.42 -4.23
C PRO A 686 32.11 -4.94 -5.13
N SER A 687 31.40 -5.86 -5.78
CA SER A 687 30.21 -5.56 -6.60
C SER A 687 28.91 -5.52 -5.77
N CYS A 688 29.00 -5.91 -4.51
CA CYS A 688 27.88 -5.78 -3.58
C CYS A 688 27.68 -4.30 -3.23
N PRO A 689 26.43 -3.81 -3.16
CA PRO A 689 26.17 -2.43 -2.78
C PRO A 689 26.65 -2.12 -1.35
N VAL A 690 26.94 -0.86 -1.10
CA VAL A 690 27.28 -0.35 0.24
C VAL A 690 26.02 0.24 0.88
N VAL A 691 25.76 -0.09 2.14
CA VAL A 691 24.68 0.50 2.91
C VAL A 691 25.24 1.44 3.98
N VAL A 692 24.94 2.72 3.87
CA VAL A 692 25.12 3.71 4.95
C VAL A 692 23.79 3.85 5.64
N HIS A 693 23.66 3.24 6.81
CA HIS A 693 22.41 3.13 7.55
C HIS A 693 22.38 4.14 8.68
N PHE A 694 21.41 5.06 8.62
CA PHE A 694 21.17 6.10 9.60
C PHE A 694 20.11 5.64 10.58
N VAL A 695 20.38 5.86 11.86
CA VAL A 695 19.50 5.50 12.97
C VAL A 695 18.91 6.76 13.58
N LEU A 696 17.61 6.72 13.88
CA LEU A 696 16.97 7.83 14.60
C LEU A 696 17.41 7.83 16.06
N VAL A 697 18.42 8.65 16.37
CA VAL A 697 19.00 8.76 17.72
C VAL A 697 19.44 10.19 18.01
N ASN A 698 19.29 10.60 19.26
CA ASN A 698 19.71 11.90 19.76
C ASN A 698 20.94 11.76 20.69
N ASN A 699 22.14 11.59 20.12
CA ASN A 699 23.40 11.51 20.87
C ASN A 699 24.19 12.82 20.71
N LYS A 700 24.86 12.99 19.56
CA LYS A 700 25.72 14.15 19.32
C LYS A 700 24.97 15.47 19.20
N PHE A 701 23.73 15.44 18.72
CA PHE A 701 22.90 16.64 18.64
C PHE A 701 22.65 17.28 20.00
N LYS A 702 22.64 16.51 21.11
CA LYS A 702 22.55 17.04 22.46
C LYS A 702 23.78 17.89 22.84
N GLU A 703 24.93 17.55 22.27
CA GLU A 703 26.23 18.17 22.63
C GLU A 703 26.64 19.28 21.65
N GLU A 704 26.27 19.12 20.37
CA GLU A 704 26.75 19.93 19.26
C GLU A 704 25.58 20.64 18.54
N ILE A 705 25.74 21.93 18.21
CA ILE A 705 24.77 22.70 17.42
C ILE A 705 24.94 22.48 15.92
N LYS A 706 26.16 22.18 15.50
CA LYS A 706 26.60 21.71 14.18
C LYS A 706 27.70 20.69 14.40
N PRO A 707 27.96 19.80 13.44
CA PRO A 707 29.08 18.86 13.54
C PRO A 707 30.37 19.56 13.98
N ALA A 708 31.00 19.08 15.05
CA ALA A 708 32.21 19.62 15.72
C ALA A 708 32.06 21.03 16.33
N VAL A 709 30.86 21.56 16.52
CA VAL A 709 30.62 22.85 17.17
C VAL A 709 29.80 22.62 18.44
N PRO A 710 30.38 22.72 19.64
CA PRO A 710 29.67 22.47 20.88
C PRO A 710 28.57 23.50 21.14
N ARG A 711 27.49 23.07 21.81
CA ARG A 711 26.44 23.96 22.34
C ARG A 711 26.98 24.73 23.52
N SER A 712 26.91 26.06 23.47
CA SER A 712 27.50 26.93 24.45
C SER A 712 26.51 27.55 25.44
N THR A 713 25.26 27.76 25.05
CA THR A 713 24.23 28.34 25.89
C THR A 713 23.38 27.27 26.56
N GLU A 714 22.81 27.54 27.73
CA GLU A 714 21.87 26.63 28.39
C GLU A 714 20.58 26.46 27.53
N GLU A 715 20.12 27.53 26.88
CA GLU A 715 18.95 27.49 25.99
C GLU A 715 19.17 26.52 24.80
N ASP A 716 20.37 26.55 24.18
CA ASP A 716 20.71 25.58 23.12
C ASP A 716 20.74 24.14 23.64
N LYS A 717 21.27 23.92 24.84
CA LYS A 717 21.34 22.59 25.46
C LYS A 717 19.93 22.07 25.78
N ASP A 718 19.09 22.91 26.40
CA ASP A 718 17.72 22.56 26.74
C ASP A 718 16.90 22.24 25.46
N TYR A 719 17.08 23.02 24.40
CA TYR A 719 16.44 22.74 23.09
C TYR A 719 16.76 21.34 22.59
N ALA A 720 18.02 20.90 22.70
CA ALA A 720 18.49 19.63 22.17
C ALA A 720 18.31 18.45 23.13
N ASN A 721 18.03 18.70 24.40
CA ASN A 721 17.91 17.67 25.44
C ASN A 721 16.48 17.10 25.47
N PHE A 722 16.17 16.22 24.54
CA PHE A 722 14.88 15.50 24.49
C PHE A 722 15.09 14.02 24.18
N SER A 723 14.17 13.20 24.65
CA SER A 723 14.06 11.78 24.36
C SER A 723 13.16 11.56 23.15
N LEU A 724 13.43 10.53 22.37
CA LEU A 724 12.63 10.17 21.19
C LEU A 724 11.51 9.19 21.53
N PHE A 725 11.83 8.14 22.30
CA PHE A 725 10.92 7.02 22.55
C PHE A 725 10.57 6.87 24.05
N GLU A 726 11.36 7.45 24.95
CA GLU A 726 11.15 7.44 26.39
C GLU A 726 10.54 8.75 26.92
N ASP A 727 10.07 9.62 26.02
CA ASP A 727 9.35 10.85 26.34
C ASP A 727 8.00 10.51 27.01
N PRO A 728 7.71 10.99 28.23
CA PRO A 728 6.44 10.74 28.90
C PRO A 728 5.21 11.22 28.12
N ASP A 729 5.36 12.24 27.29
CA ASP A 729 4.29 12.79 26.45
C ASP A 729 4.17 12.06 25.11
N ASN A 730 5.05 11.09 24.82
CA ASN A 730 5.10 10.33 23.56
C ASN A 730 5.06 11.22 22.29
N CYS A 731 5.72 12.37 22.32
CA CYS A 731 5.66 13.37 21.26
C CYS A 731 6.03 12.82 19.89
N TYR A 732 6.92 11.82 19.82
CA TYR A 732 7.39 11.20 18.59
C TYR A 732 6.87 9.78 18.38
N SER A 733 5.82 9.39 19.08
CA SER A 733 5.12 8.13 18.83
C SER A 733 4.67 8.03 17.36
N THR A 734 4.69 6.82 16.83
CA THR A 734 4.12 6.53 15.49
C THR A 734 2.65 6.95 15.39
N PHE A 735 1.97 7.00 16.54
CA PHE A 735 0.54 7.32 16.67
C PHE A 735 0.26 8.78 16.98
N ASN A 736 1.30 9.60 17.07
CA ASN A 736 1.11 11.02 17.26
C ASN A 736 0.80 11.69 15.91
N PHE A 737 -0.37 12.29 15.84
CA PHE A 737 -0.86 13.01 14.66
C PHE A 737 -0.88 14.53 14.85
N HIS A 738 -0.30 15.01 15.92
CA HIS A 738 -0.17 16.42 16.24
C HIS A 738 1.28 16.75 16.50
N TYR A 739 1.87 17.57 15.64
CA TYR A 739 3.25 18.01 15.75
C TYR A 739 3.32 19.53 15.91
N PRO A 740 3.25 20.03 17.16
CA PRO A 740 3.51 21.44 17.43
C PRO A 740 4.83 21.89 16.84
N SER A 741 4.92 23.17 16.50
CA SER A 741 6.07 23.70 15.75
C SER A 741 7.42 23.45 16.43
N GLU A 742 7.47 23.39 17.77
CA GLU A 742 8.69 23.11 18.53
C GLU A 742 9.13 21.65 18.33
N GLN A 743 8.24 20.67 18.57
CA GLN A 743 8.52 19.24 18.41
C GLN A 743 8.88 18.91 16.95
N PHE A 744 8.18 19.54 16.00
CA PHE A 744 8.51 19.44 14.59
C PHE A 744 9.94 19.89 14.30
N ASN A 745 10.33 21.08 14.82
CA ASN A 745 11.68 21.62 14.61
C ASN A 745 12.73 20.73 15.24
N LYS A 746 12.57 20.32 16.51
CA LYS A 746 13.50 19.46 17.22
C LYS A 746 13.81 18.19 16.45
N LEU A 747 12.77 17.49 15.96
CA LEU A 747 12.92 16.25 15.19
C LEU A 747 13.56 16.47 13.83
N ALA A 748 13.14 17.50 13.10
CA ALA A 748 13.69 17.82 11.79
C ALA A 748 15.15 18.29 11.88
N ASP A 749 15.49 19.13 12.86
CA ASP A 749 16.85 19.64 13.08
C ASP A 749 17.80 18.52 13.55
N LEU A 750 17.31 17.58 14.37
CA LEU A 750 18.05 16.37 14.74
C LEU A 750 18.46 15.56 13.53
N ASN A 751 17.52 15.30 12.63
CA ASN A 751 17.80 14.47 11.43
C ASN A 751 18.63 15.22 10.40
N GLU A 752 18.47 16.53 10.28
CA GLU A 752 19.37 17.40 9.51
C GLU A 752 20.79 17.31 10.05
N PHE A 753 20.98 17.44 11.37
CA PHE A 753 22.29 17.33 12.03
C PHE A 753 22.93 15.95 11.83
N ASN A 754 22.18 14.86 12.11
CA ASN A 754 22.68 13.50 11.96
C ASN A 754 23.15 13.19 10.53
N THR A 755 22.46 13.76 9.54
CA THR A 755 22.82 13.64 8.13
C THR A 755 24.08 14.43 7.80
N LEU A 756 24.20 15.68 8.27
CA LEU A 756 25.40 16.51 8.12
C LEU A 756 26.64 15.88 8.76
N LEU A 757 26.47 15.21 9.92
CA LEU A 757 27.55 14.52 10.62
C LEU A 757 28.20 13.43 9.76
N ALA A 758 27.45 12.84 8.84
CA ALA A 758 27.93 11.77 7.97
C ALA A 758 28.60 12.27 6.67
N GLU A 759 28.72 13.58 6.42
CA GLU A 759 29.24 14.15 5.17
C GLU A 759 30.57 13.53 4.75
N LYS A 760 31.54 13.45 5.66
CA LYS A 760 32.85 12.85 5.37
C LYS A 760 32.73 11.38 4.96
N THR A 761 31.92 10.61 5.68
CA THR A 761 31.72 9.18 5.39
C THR A 761 31.06 8.98 4.03
N ILE A 762 30.04 9.79 3.70
CA ILE A 762 29.40 9.75 2.38
C ILE A 762 30.41 10.06 1.27
N ARG A 763 31.25 11.09 1.45
CA ARG A 763 32.33 11.43 0.51
C ARG A 763 33.31 10.26 0.31
N ASP A 764 33.72 9.62 1.38
CA ASP A 764 34.65 8.50 1.34
C ASP A 764 34.02 7.28 0.67
N VAL A 765 32.76 6.92 1.00
CA VAL A 765 32.03 5.80 0.38
C VAL A 765 31.86 6.03 -1.13
N ILE A 766 31.46 7.22 -1.58
CA ILE A 766 31.31 7.52 -3.00
C ILE A 766 32.67 7.42 -3.71
N THR A 767 33.76 7.95 -3.09
CA THR A 767 35.10 7.89 -3.64
C THR A 767 35.59 6.44 -3.82
N ASP A 768 35.36 5.58 -2.83
CA ASP A 768 35.73 4.15 -2.87
C ASP A 768 34.99 3.43 -4.00
N CYS A 769 33.67 3.69 -4.17
CA CYS A 769 32.91 3.10 -5.28
C CYS A 769 33.42 3.58 -6.66
N ILE A 770 33.75 4.87 -6.81
CA ILE A 770 34.38 5.38 -8.05
C ILE A 770 35.68 4.66 -8.34
N GLN A 771 36.55 4.48 -7.33
CA GLN A 771 37.86 3.79 -7.50
C GLN A 771 37.66 2.31 -7.87
N SER A 772 36.71 1.62 -7.27
CA SER A 772 36.34 0.24 -7.59
C SER A 772 35.90 0.11 -9.04
N ARG A 773 35.04 0.99 -9.54
CA ARG A 773 34.58 1.02 -10.94
C ARG A 773 35.73 1.34 -11.90
N ARG A 774 36.62 2.27 -11.55
CA ARG A 774 37.81 2.59 -12.31
C ARG A 774 38.75 1.39 -12.47
N GLY A 775 38.96 0.65 -11.37
CA GLY A 775 39.77 -0.58 -11.39
C GLY A 775 39.16 -1.72 -12.22
N SER A 776 37.84 -1.80 -12.28
CA SER A 776 37.12 -2.80 -13.10
C SER A 776 37.16 -2.49 -14.60
N ASN A 777 37.13 -1.21 -14.98
CA ASN A 777 37.22 -0.76 -16.38
C ASN A 777 38.64 -0.90 -16.97
N LEU A 778 39.68 -1.11 -16.14
CA LEU A 778 41.08 -1.33 -16.56
C LEU A 778 41.40 -2.83 -16.73
N ARG A 779 40.50 -3.73 -16.35
CA ARG A 779 40.64 -5.19 -16.54
C ARG A 779 39.78 -5.66 -17.71
#